data_c2a9fc92cdf6b94fa72eaed1dc07a700
#
_entry.id   c2a9fc92cdf6b94fa72eaed1dc07a700
#
_cell.length_a   1.000
_cell.length_b   1.000
_cell.length_c   1.000
_cell.angle_alpha   90.00
_cell.angle_beta   90.00
_cell.angle_gamma   90.00
#
_symmetry.space_group_name_H-M   'P 1'
#
loop_
_entity.id
_entity.type
_entity.pdbx_description
1 polymer ?
#
loop_
_entity_poly.entity_id
_entity_poly.type
_entity_poly.pdbx_seq_one_letter_code
_entity_poly.pdbx_strand_id
1 'polypeptide(L)'
;MKKAVSILVLFLCFMCFPLKAEGKTVEIYTAHDLVKLAKECHYDAYSKDLRVELMSDISLRDVKDFSLMVFDGVFDGNGHTISDYIVDGRFSPCGFVGHLMDNGRIENLHIEGVSVPGGDGNNAGIFAGINDGVIEDCSFKGTIKANENTGMAAGINNGVIKSFVAEGIIRGEKAAGGIAGKNSGVIDSCISYVSLNTQSTNSSINISNMEFSSLDDLKQVSSFLDAGGIAGINSGEIISCRNYGTVGYQHVGYNIGGIAGRSNGYIVDCENDGTVDGRKDVGGIAGHMEPDIINDISSSAVGRLKSQMNQLNYLVNRASDSFSAGNDYATEIMDEMSDEALRAIDALKNIDIEISRPDDGDIRDIEVNADLSALDDSLRSLNESFGKLSGSIGDTAGNLSDDIKQISDKLNQISETAMELINYEPSNPYKDMSSVNIENIKYGRVRNCLNSGEISGDMNVGGIAGVMSVEKDNDPENDDLFSFDIDKSNSYELKDLLDGCDNTGAVKAKRSNSGGIVGHQAVGYVYNNRNRGDVSSNDGNYVGGIAGRSSAKLSDNLARCYLEGNKYIGGIAGYIDEDGSLVNSYSMVNIGSYEQYAGAICGLSDGTLKDNCYYSLDLYGVNGISYSGQCVPLEYSEIVRRDEFFDKLYLSFEYDEKTVKCVELEYGESLDDSVYPKILGNKDTRVVFNEADLKNIRQDMHIKGVDEEYVKALSYSLRSDGEVLLYCDGQFSKDDRLRLSVLKSDEENLLNAYHIDIPDDGNGIHNLRLRIDDNVVFKVDGNVTDYELIGSFASFNVAGLSHDIMIYGKAESYVPYYVMAFVAGGLIVLSLVIRHHRKKEKLNA
;
A
#
# COMPACT_ATOMS: atom_id res chain seq x y z
N MET A 1 -55.88 -36.36 -13.09
CA MET A 1 -54.49 -36.88 -13.01
C MET A 1 -53.38 -35.80 -12.96
N LYS A 2 -53.38 -34.74 -13.79
CA LYS A 2 -52.30 -33.73 -13.75
C LYS A 2 -52.22 -32.92 -12.44
N LYS A 3 -53.33 -32.65 -11.71
CA LYS A 3 -53.32 -31.97 -10.43
C LYS A 3 -52.87 -32.85 -9.22
N ALA A 4 -53.04 -34.15 -9.29
CA ALA A 4 -52.56 -35.08 -8.28
C ALA A 4 -51.07 -35.34 -8.37
N VAL A 5 -50.51 -35.32 -9.57
CA VAL A 5 -49.02 -35.44 -9.80
C VAL A 5 -48.30 -34.20 -9.34
N SER A 6 -48.84 -32.98 -9.56
CA SER A 6 -48.23 -31.72 -9.06
C SER A 6 -48.23 -31.62 -7.53
N ILE A 7 -49.25 -32.15 -6.85
CA ILE A 7 -49.30 -32.16 -5.36
C ILE A 7 -48.32 -33.21 -4.82
N LEU A 8 -48.18 -34.35 -5.50
CA LEU A 8 -47.22 -35.42 -5.11
C LEU A 8 -45.76 -34.98 -5.33
N VAL A 9 -45.45 -34.18 -6.36
CA VAL A 9 -44.14 -33.62 -6.61
C VAL A 9 -43.83 -32.49 -5.59
N LEU A 10 -44.82 -31.67 -5.24
CA LEU A 10 -44.64 -30.68 -4.17
C LEU A 10 -44.43 -31.33 -2.78
N PHE A 11 -45.09 -32.45 -2.50
CA PHE A 11 -44.93 -33.21 -1.27
C PHE A 11 -43.60 -33.96 -1.21
N LEU A 12 -43.09 -34.45 -2.33
CA LEU A 12 -41.75 -35.05 -2.43
C LEU A 12 -40.63 -34.01 -2.35
N CYS A 13 -40.82 -32.78 -2.87
CA CYS A 13 -39.89 -31.68 -2.67
C CYS A 13 -39.86 -31.17 -1.21
N PHE A 14 -40.95 -31.33 -0.45
CA PHE A 14 -40.97 -30.98 0.99
C PHE A 14 -40.36 -32.08 1.88
N MET A 15 -40.19 -33.32 1.37
CA MET A 15 -39.53 -34.40 2.10
C MET A 15 -38.02 -34.51 1.81
N CYS A 16 -37.49 -33.70 0.93
CA CYS A 16 -36.04 -33.55 0.69
C CYS A 16 -35.42 -32.37 1.41
N PHE A 17 -36.03 -31.85 2.51
CA PHE A 17 -35.18 -31.18 3.49
C PHE A 17 -34.37 -32.29 4.18
N PRO A 18 -33.03 -32.21 4.13
CA PRO A 18 -32.24 -33.08 4.98
C PRO A 18 -32.76 -32.84 6.40
N LEU A 19 -33.29 -33.87 7.06
CA LEU A 19 -33.40 -33.88 8.52
C LEU A 19 -31.98 -33.55 9.01
N LYS A 20 -31.76 -32.32 9.46
CA LYS A 20 -30.56 -31.97 10.23
C LYS A 20 -30.60 -33.00 11.39
N ALA A 21 -29.67 -33.91 11.41
CA ALA A 21 -29.40 -34.68 12.61
C ALA A 21 -29.28 -33.64 13.74
N GLU A 22 -30.05 -33.77 14.82
CA GLU A 22 -29.86 -32.91 15.98
C GLU A 22 -28.44 -33.17 16.50
N GLY A 23 -27.47 -32.29 16.06
CA GLY A 23 -26.12 -32.33 16.56
C GLY A 23 -26.13 -32.12 18.07
N LYS A 24 -25.23 -32.77 18.76
CA LYS A 24 -25.09 -32.59 20.22
C LYS A 24 -24.71 -31.13 20.50
N THR A 25 -25.52 -30.40 21.25
CA THR A 25 -25.22 -29.05 21.74
C THR A 25 -24.52 -29.11 23.08
N VAL A 26 -23.47 -28.31 23.25
CA VAL A 26 -22.71 -28.11 24.49
C VAL A 26 -22.73 -26.63 24.83
N GLU A 27 -23.35 -26.28 25.95
CA GLU A 27 -23.40 -24.94 26.48
C GLU A 27 -22.17 -24.67 27.37
N ILE A 28 -21.54 -23.55 27.20
CA ILE A 28 -20.31 -23.12 27.91
C ILE A 28 -20.62 -21.88 28.75
N TYR A 29 -20.52 -21.99 30.06
CA TYR A 29 -20.77 -20.91 31.00
C TYR A 29 -19.46 -20.42 31.67
N THR A 30 -18.45 -21.25 31.77
CA THR A 30 -17.24 -20.96 32.54
C THR A 30 -15.95 -21.40 31.83
N ALA A 31 -14.81 -20.85 32.24
CA ALA A 31 -13.50 -21.29 31.80
C ALA A 31 -13.24 -22.80 32.04
N HIS A 32 -13.84 -23.36 33.12
CA HIS A 32 -13.75 -24.78 33.40
C HIS A 32 -14.46 -25.64 32.34
N ASP A 33 -15.61 -25.18 31.82
CA ASP A 33 -16.31 -25.87 30.75
C ASP A 33 -15.52 -25.87 29.45
N LEU A 34 -14.87 -24.74 29.12
CA LEU A 34 -13.92 -24.66 27.97
C LEU A 34 -12.75 -25.65 28.13
N VAL A 35 -12.13 -25.70 29.32
CA VAL A 35 -11.01 -26.64 29.58
C VAL A 35 -11.48 -28.09 29.49
N LYS A 36 -12.70 -28.39 29.90
CA LYS A 36 -13.29 -29.72 29.75
C LYS A 36 -13.49 -30.05 28.27
N LEU A 37 -14.05 -29.12 27.48
CA LEU A 37 -14.22 -29.26 26.04
C LEU A 37 -12.89 -29.51 25.36
N ALA A 38 -11.82 -28.73 25.70
CA ALA A 38 -10.49 -28.87 25.12
C ALA A 38 -9.88 -30.25 25.31
N LYS A 39 -10.14 -30.90 26.48
CA LYS A 39 -9.69 -32.27 26.75
C LYS A 39 -10.37 -33.31 25.88
N GLU A 40 -11.60 -33.07 25.47
CA GLU A 40 -12.33 -33.97 24.60
C GLU A 40 -12.01 -33.76 23.13
N CYS A 41 -11.64 -32.51 22.73
CA CYS A 41 -11.28 -32.14 21.36
C CYS A 41 -9.82 -32.46 20.97
N HIS A 42 -9.23 -33.53 21.53
CA HIS A 42 -7.96 -34.05 21.04
C HIS A 42 -8.08 -34.86 19.73
N TYR A 43 -9.30 -35.21 19.36
CA TYR A 43 -9.63 -35.94 18.14
C TYR A 43 -10.75 -35.22 17.40
N ASP A 44 -10.60 -35.12 16.07
CA ASP A 44 -11.61 -34.55 15.17
C ASP A 44 -13.00 -35.18 15.32
N ALA A 45 -13.03 -36.50 15.47
CA ALA A 45 -14.25 -37.29 15.60
C ALA A 45 -15.15 -36.86 16.80
N TYR A 46 -14.61 -36.24 17.85
CA TYR A 46 -15.40 -35.79 18.98
C TYR A 46 -16.25 -34.55 18.65
N SER A 47 -15.63 -33.58 17.96
CA SER A 47 -16.26 -32.30 17.62
C SER A 47 -17.12 -32.36 16.35
N LYS A 48 -17.05 -33.43 15.58
CA LYS A 48 -17.83 -33.63 14.39
C LYS A 48 -19.33 -33.55 14.72
N ASP A 49 -20.07 -32.72 13.99
CA ASP A 49 -21.49 -32.45 14.22
C ASP A 49 -21.82 -31.85 15.62
N LEU A 50 -20.82 -31.39 16.37
CA LEU A 50 -20.98 -30.72 17.65
C LEU A 50 -21.32 -29.25 17.46
N ARG A 51 -22.31 -28.72 18.15
CA ARG A 51 -22.53 -27.30 18.34
C ARG A 51 -22.12 -26.88 19.74
N VAL A 52 -21.22 -25.96 19.88
CA VAL A 52 -20.81 -25.33 21.14
C VAL A 52 -21.37 -23.93 21.19
N GLU A 53 -22.06 -23.58 22.24
CA GLU A 53 -22.63 -22.24 22.44
C GLU A 53 -22.03 -21.59 23.68
N LEU A 54 -21.46 -20.42 23.51
CA LEU A 54 -20.97 -19.59 24.60
C LEU A 54 -22.16 -18.85 25.22
N MET A 55 -22.40 -19.02 26.54
CA MET A 55 -23.57 -18.51 27.22
C MET A 55 -23.27 -17.30 28.12
N SER A 56 -22.04 -16.90 28.26
CA SER A 56 -21.56 -15.74 29.04
C SER A 56 -20.16 -15.34 28.63
N ASP A 57 -19.79 -14.12 28.99
CA ASP A 57 -18.38 -13.68 28.87
C ASP A 57 -17.47 -14.50 29.80
N ILE A 58 -16.31 -14.90 29.30
CA ILE A 58 -15.37 -15.77 30.02
C ILE A 58 -13.99 -15.15 30.07
N SER A 59 -13.40 -15.07 31.28
CA SER A 59 -11.98 -14.75 31.46
C SER A 59 -11.16 -16.02 31.57
N LEU A 60 -10.06 -16.09 30.76
CA LEU A 60 -9.08 -17.17 30.80
C LEU A 60 -7.84 -16.83 31.63
N ARG A 61 -7.90 -15.81 32.50
CA ARG A 61 -6.75 -15.34 33.28
C ARG A 61 -6.02 -16.46 34.07
N ASP A 62 -6.78 -17.41 34.61
CA ASP A 62 -6.26 -18.53 35.41
C ASP A 62 -6.01 -19.79 34.57
N VAL A 63 -6.29 -19.76 33.28
CA VAL A 63 -6.09 -20.86 32.34
C VAL A 63 -4.87 -20.59 31.46
N LYS A 64 -3.86 -21.44 31.59
CA LYS A 64 -2.68 -21.34 30.73
C LYS A 64 -2.80 -22.26 29.53
N ASP A 65 -2.27 -21.81 28.40
CA ASP A 65 -2.10 -22.62 27.20
C ASP A 65 -3.41 -23.30 26.72
N PHE A 66 -4.51 -22.54 26.76
CA PHE A 66 -5.79 -23.05 26.27
C PHE A 66 -5.76 -23.16 24.74
N SER A 67 -6.12 -24.32 24.22
CA SER A 67 -6.39 -24.53 22.80
C SER A 67 -7.28 -25.75 22.59
N LEU A 68 -8.22 -25.65 21.65
CA LEU A 68 -8.88 -26.80 21.06
C LEU A 68 -7.96 -27.33 19.96
N MET A 69 -7.33 -28.50 20.19
CA MET A 69 -6.27 -28.98 19.25
C MET A 69 -6.81 -29.20 17.84
N VAL A 70 -7.99 -29.80 17.71
CA VAL A 70 -8.69 -30.02 16.43
C VAL A 70 -10.19 -29.79 16.65
N PHE A 71 -10.83 -29.07 15.71
CA PHE A 71 -12.25 -28.79 15.82
C PHE A 71 -12.95 -28.90 14.45
N ASP A 72 -14.02 -29.72 14.36
CA ASP A 72 -14.82 -30.02 13.16
C ASP A 72 -16.32 -29.78 13.37
N GLY A 73 -16.67 -28.94 14.34
CA GLY A 73 -18.05 -28.56 14.72
C GLY A 73 -18.30 -27.07 14.55
N VAL A 74 -19.40 -26.59 15.12
CA VAL A 74 -19.76 -25.17 15.17
C VAL A 74 -19.48 -24.64 16.57
N PHE A 75 -18.65 -23.62 16.68
CA PHE A 75 -18.44 -22.85 17.92
C PHE A 75 -19.11 -21.48 17.75
N ASP A 76 -20.25 -21.30 18.36
CA ASP A 76 -20.99 -20.04 18.36
C ASP A 76 -20.69 -19.26 19.65
N GLY A 77 -20.04 -18.12 19.48
CA GLY A 77 -19.76 -17.20 20.58
C GLY A 77 -20.98 -16.44 21.08
N ASN A 78 -22.15 -16.47 20.36
CA ASN A 78 -23.35 -15.72 20.69
C ASN A 78 -23.11 -14.23 20.99
N GLY A 79 -22.04 -13.64 20.44
CA GLY A 79 -21.64 -12.26 20.71
C GLY A 79 -20.96 -12.05 22.07
N HIS A 80 -20.59 -13.11 22.78
CA HIS A 80 -19.83 -13.03 24.02
C HIS A 80 -18.33 -12.89 23.79
N THR A 81 -17.64 -12.43 24.83
CA THR A 81 -16.20 -12.17 24.83
C THR A 81 -15.42 -13.20 25.66
N ILE A 82 -14.35 -13.73 25.09
CA ILE A 82 -13.30 -14.44 25.83
C ILE A 82 -12.16 -13.47 26.08
N SER A 83 -11.92 -13.12 27.33
CA SER A 83 -10.88 -12.17 27.76
C SER A 83 -9.68 -12.85 28.42
N ASP A 84 -8.60 -12.08 28.55
CA ASP A 84 -7.33 -12.54 29.17
C ASP A 84 -6.74 -13.81 28.48
N TYR A 85 -6.99 -13.97 27.19
CA TYR A 85 -6.52 -15.12 26.43
C TYR A 85 -5.01 -15.02 26.16
N ILE A 86 -4.28 -16.04 26.59
CA ILE A 86 -2.82 -16.15 26.38
C ILE A 86 -2.52 -17.49 25.72
N VAL A 87 -1.86 -17.44 24.58
CA VAL A 87 -1.35 -18.64 23.86
C VAL A 87 0.16 -18.74 24.06
N ASP A 88 0.63 -19.91 24.47
CA ASP A 88 2.06 -20.21 24.45
C ASP A 88 2.46 -20.70 23.06
N GLY A 89 3.28 -19.90 22.34
CA GLY A 89 3.76 -20.21 20.98
C GLY A 89 4.73 -21.37 20.87
N ARG A 90 4.94 -22.15 21.92
CA ARG A 90 5.74 -23.39 21.86
C ARG A 90 5.07 -24.50 21.05
N PHE A 91 3.78 -24.36 20.75
CA PHE A 91 3.04 -25.30 19.94
C PHE A 91 2.78 -24.70 18.55
N SER A 92 2.95 -25.50 17.51
CA SER A 92 2.62 -25.14 16.14
C SER A 92 1.78 -26.29 15.54
N PRO A 93 0.61 -25.99 14.96
CA PRO A 93 -0.08 -24.70 14.86
C PRO A 93 -0.66 -24.23 16.19
N CYS A 94 -0.73 -22.93 16.44
CA CYS A 94 -1.21 -22.36 17.69
C CYS A 94 -2.36 -21.36 17.49
N GLY A 95 -3.36 -21.43 18.39
CA GLY A 95 -4.54 -20.58 18.42
C GLY A 95 -5.60 -21.08 19.40
N PHE A 96 -6.75 -20.40 19.48
CA PHE A 96 -7.92 -20.86 20.19
C PHE A 96 -8.34 -22.26 19.70
N VAL A 97 -8.26 -22.46 18.39
CA VAL A 97 -8.26 -23.76 17.72
C VAL A 97 -6.90 -23.98 17.06
N GLY A 98 -6.22 -25.11 17.32
CA GLY A 98 -4.98 -25.46 16.60
C GLY A 98 -5.25 -25.66 15.11
N HIS A 99 -6.20 -26.55 14.78
CA HIS A 99 -6.64 -26.82 13.41
C HIS A 99 -8.18 -26.84 13.33
N LEU A 100 -8.75 -25.85 12.67
CA LEU A 100 -10.17 -25.80 12.31
C LEU A 100 -10.37 -26.57 11.02
N MET A 101 -11.10 -27.68 11.09
CA MET A 101 -11.30 -28.61 9.98
C MET A 101 -12.33 -28.08 8.95
N ASP A 102 -12.47 -28.76 7.81
CA ASP A 102 -13.30 -28.36 6.65
C ASP A 102 -14.77 -28.06 7.02
N ASN A 103 -15.35 -28.78 8.00
CA ASN A 103 -16.73 -28.56 8.48
C ASN A 103 -16.75 -27.66 9.72
N GLY A 104 -15.57 -27.32 10.24
CA GLY A 104 -15.39 -26.49 11.43
C GLY A 104 -15.85 -25.05 11.18
N ARG A 105 -16.52 -24.44 12.17
CA ARG A 105 -16.98 -23.07 12.09
C ARG A 105 -16.82 -22.38 13.43
N ILE A 106 -16.29 -21.16 13.41
CA ILE A 106 -16.28 -20.24 14.55
C ILE A 106 -17.07 -19.02 14.13
N GLU A 107 -18.11 -18.71 14.88
CA GLU A 107 -19.00 -17.59 14.54
C GLU A 107 -19.34 -16.74 15.78
N ASN A 108 -19.58 -15.44 15.60
CA ASN A 108 -20.08 -14.49 16.63
C ASN A 108 -19.22 -14.49 17.90
N LEU A 109 -17.90 -14.62 17.80
CA LEU A 109 -16.98 -14.71 18.93
C LEU A 109 -16.05 -13.49 18.98
N HIS A 110 -15.95 -12.87 20.17
CA HIS A 110 -14.97 -11.84 20.44
C HIS A 110 -13.87 -12.39 21.35
N ILE A 111 -12.60 -12.15 21.01
CA ILE A 111 -11.44 -12.53 21.85
C ILE A 111 -10.62 -11.28 22.16
N GLU A 112 -10.25 -11.13 23.43
CA GLU A 112 -9.35 -10.06 23.89
C GLU A 112 -8.18 -10.68 24.66
N GLY A 113 -6.95 -10.21 24.37
CA GLY A 113 -5.81 -10.70 25.10
C GLY A 113 -4.47 -10.31 24.54
N VAL A 114 -3.45 -10.81 25.21
CA VAL A 114 -2.07 -10.71 24.79
C VAL A 114 -1.55 -12.10 24.52
N SER A 115 -1.34 -12.42 23.25
CA SER A 115 -0.59 -13.62 22.89
C SER A 115 0.90 -13.24 22.83
N VAL A 116 1.68 -13.79 23.72
CA VAL A 116 3.13 -13.68 23.64
C VAL A 116 3.68 -15.10 23.45
N PRO A 117 3.81 -15.58 22.23
CA PRO A 117 4.57 -16.78 22.00
C PRO A 117 6.02 -16.51 22.41
N GLY A 118 6.46 -17.15 23.48
CA GLY A 118 7.86 -17.15 23.82
C GLY A 118 8.55 -18.26 23.05
N GLY A 119 8.91 -18.03 21.76
CA GLY A 119 9.65 -19.05 21.02
C GLY A 119 9.41 -19.03 19.51
N ASP A 120 9.96 -20.01 18.82
CA ASP A 120 9.97 -20.18 17.36
C ASP A 120 8.58 -20.66 16.83
N GLY A 121 7.47 -20.08 17.32
CA GLY A 121 6.10 -20.48 16.93
C GLY A 121 5.82 -20.13 15.48
N ASN A 122 5.44 -21.13 14.69
CA ASN A 122 4.98 -20.99 13.32
C ASN A 122 3.48 -21.27 13.24
N ASN A 123 2.80 -20.72 12.22
CA ASN A 123 1.36 -20.87 12.01
C ASN A 123 0.55 -20.40 13.24
N ALA A 124 0.73 -19.15 13.60
CA ALA A 124 0.12 -18.52 14.76
C ALA A 124 -1.08 -17.67 14.37
N GLY A 125 -2.26 -18.11 14.77
CA GLY A 125 -3.50 -17.36 14.64
C GLY A 125 -4.29 -17.38 15.95
N ILE A 126 -4.94 -16.26 16.29
CA ILE A 126 -5.69 -16.22 17.56
C ILE A 126 -6.89 -17.16 17.51
N PHE A 127 -7.65 -17.17 16.41
CA PHE A 127 -8.81 -18.05 16.27
C PHE A 127 -8.38 -19.45 15.81
N ALA A 128 -7.51 -19.53 14.81
CA ALA A 128 -7.02 -20.81 14.35
C ALA A 128 -5.54 -20.73 13.93
N GLY A 129 -4.74 -21.72 14.33
CA GLY A 129 -3.39 -21.87 13.76
C GLY A 129 -3.45 -22.19 12.26
N ILE A 130 -4.32 -23.17 11.91
CA ILE A 130 -4.70 -23.51 10.54
C ILE A 130 -6.22 -23.48 10.44
N ASN A 131 -6.76 -22.76 9.46
CA ASN A 131 -8.18 -22.70 9.15
C ASN A 131 -8.46 -23.36 7.79
N ASP A 132 -9.09 -24.53 7.79
CA ASP A 132 -9.67 -25.17 6.61
C ASP A 132 -11.19 -24.96 6.55
N GLY A 133 -11.82 -24.49 7.65
CA GLY A 133 -13.24 -24.23 7.85
C GLY A 133 -13.65 -22.78 7.63
N VAL A 134 -14.53 -22.27 8.50
CA VAL A 134 -15.09 -20.92 8.41
C VAL A 134 -14.91 -20.16 9.73
N ILE A 135 -14.40 -18.94 9.66
CA ILE A 135 -14.36 -17.95 10.75
C ILE A 135 -15.18 -16.74 10.29
N GLU A 136 -16.31 -16.44 10.95
CA GLU A 136 -17.13 -15.31 10.52
C GLU A 136 -17.74 -14.53 11.68
N ASP A 137 -18.01 -13.24 11.43
CA ASP A 137 -18.58 -12.29 12.39
C ASP A 137 -17.83 -12.28 13.73
N CYS A 138 -16.50 -12.36 13.66
CA CYS A 138 -15.61 -12.46 14.80
C CYS A 138 -14.70 -11.23 14.93
N SER A 139 -14.13 -11.02 16.13
CA SER A 139 -13.14 -9.97 16.32
C SER A 139 -12.07 -10.34 17.32
N PHE A 140 -10.89 -9.75 17.13
CA PHE A 140 -9.79 -9.84 18.10
C PHE A 140 -9.23 -8.46 18.42
N LYS A 141 -8.95 -8.25 19.72
CA LYS A 141 -8.21 -7.09 20.21
C LYS A 141 -7.06 -7.51 21.11
N GLY A 142 -5.82 -7.22 20.67
CA GLY A 142 -4.66 -7.58 21.47
C GLY A 142 -3.34 -7.58 20.71
N THR A 143 -2.39 -8.41 21.16
CA THR A 143 -1.03 -8.47 20.58
C THR A 143 -0.66 -9.91 20.28
N ILE A 144 -0.07 -10.14 19.11
CA ILE A 144 0.53 -11.43 18.73
C ILE A 144 1.97 -11.24 18.27
N LYS A 145 2.83 -12.16 18.68
CA LYS A 145 4.21 -12.26 18.20
C LYS A 145 4.51 -13.71 17.83
N ALA A 146 4.96 -13.93 16.60
CA ALA A 146 5.43 -15.26 16.14
C ALA A 146 6.45 -15.09 15.01
N ASN A 147 7.10 -16.17 14.57
CA ASN A 147 8.12 -16.10 13.53
C ASN A 147 7.50 -16.16 12.14
N GLU A 148 6.73 -17.20 11.83
CA GLU A 148 6.20 -17.42 10.49
C GLU A 148 4.66 -17.60 10.50
N ASN A 149 4.01 -17.16 9.44
CA ASN A 149 2.60 -17.29 9.21
C ASN A 149 1.78 -16.78 10.40
N THR A 150 1.83 -15.46 10.62
CA THR A 150 1.21 -14.81 11.77
C THR A 150 0.01 -13.98 11.35
N GLY A 151 -1.17 -14.21 11.95
CA GLY A 151 -2.38 -13.42 11.69
C GLY A 151 -3.31 -13.35 12.92
N MET A 152 -4.15 -12.31 13.00
CA MET A 152 -5.11 -12.19 14.11
C MET A 152 -6.21 -13.25 14.05
N ALA A 153 -6.72 -13.59 12.85
CA ALA A 153 -7.68 -14.66 12.70
C ALA A 153 -7.01 -16.02 12.56
N ALA A 154 -6.10 -16.15 11.57
CA ALA A 154 -5.45 -17.42 11.29
C ALA A 154 -3.96 -17.28 10.97
N GLY A 155 -3.15 -18.27 11.35
CA GLY A 155 -1.78 -18.39 10.86
C GLY A 155 -1.78 -18.75 9.38
N ILE A 156 -2.48 -19.81 9.01
CA ILE A 156 -2.74 -20.23 7.62
C ILE A 156 -4.26 -20.30 7.42
N ASN A 157 -4.74 -19.67 6.36
CA ASN A 157 -6.13 -19.76 5.92
C ASN A 157 -6.23 -20.50 4.59
N ASN A 158 -6.83 -21.68 4.58
CA ASN A 158 -7.22 -22.45 3.39
C ASN A 158 -8.75 -22.42 3.20
N GLY A 159 -9.51 -22.07 4.24
CA GLY A 159 -10.96 -21.97 4.26
C GLY A 159 -11.48 -20.55 4.02
N VAL A 160 -12.43 -20.11 4.82
CA VAL A 160 -13.06 -18.80 4.69
C VAL A 160 -12.92 -18.00 5.98
N ILE A 161 -12.47 -16.74 5.85
CA ILE A 161 -12.55 -15.74 6.92
C ILE A 161 -13.43 -14.61 6.41
N LYS A 162 -14.51 -14.30 7.14
CA LYS A 162 -15.48 -13.31 6.70
C LYS A 162 -15.88 -12.37 7.83
N SER A 163 -16.06 -11.07 7.51
CA SER A 163 -16.53 -10.06 8.47
C SER A 163 -15.71 -10.06 9.77
N PHE A 164 -14.39 -10.24 9.68
CA PHE A 164 -13.50 -10.26 10.83
C PHE A 164 -12.91 -8.86 11.08
N VAL A 165 -12.88 -8.45 12.35
CA VAL A 165 -12.27 -7.18 12.76
C VAL A 165 -11.05 -7.45 13.63
N ALA A 166 -9.89 -6.97 13.18
CA ALA A 166 -8.62 -7.07 13.89
C ALA A 166 -8.17 -5.72 14.44
N GLU A 167 -7.83 -5.66 15.74
CA GLU A 167 -7.30 -4.45 16.38
C GLU A 167 -6.11 -4.80 17.27
N GLY A 168 -4.99 -4.08 17.12
CA GLY A 168 -3.84 -4.25 18.02
C GLY A 168 -2.49 -4.27 17.34
N ILE A 169 -1.60 -5.15 17.80
CA ILE A 169 -0.19 -5.18 17.36
C ILE A 169 0.20 -6.59 16.91
N ILE A 170 0.81 -6.68 15.72
CA ILE A 170 1.46 -7.90 15.23
C ILE A 170 2.97 -7.68 15.09
N ARG A 171 3.75 -8.69 15.51
CA ARG A 171 5.17 -8.82 15.20
C ARG A 171 5.44 -10.21 14.62
N GLY A 172 5.80 -10.25 13.34
CA GLY A 172 6.12 -11.47 12.61
C GLY A 172 7.36 -11.30 11.76
N GLU A 173 8.16 -12.35 11.60
CA GLU A 173 9.39 -12.27 10.80
C GLU A 173 9.13 -12.62 9.34
N LYS A 174 8.26 -13.60 9.07
CA LYS A 174 7.91 -14.02 7.71
C LYS A 174 6.42 -14.29 7.60
N ALA A 175 5.82 -13.82 6.52
CA ALA A 175 4.39 -13.97 6.23
C ALA A 175 3.50 -13.50 7.40
N ALA A 176 3.53 -12.18 7.68
CA ALA A 176 2.72 -11.57 8.72
C ALA A 176 1.57 -10.76 8.11
N GLY A 177 0.33 -11.05 8.52
CA GLY A 177 -0.85 -10.34 8.03
C GLY A 177 -1.79 -9.93 9.16
N GLY A 178 -2.49 -8.81 8.98
CA GLY A 178 -3.45 -8.31 9.98
C GLY A 178 -4.55 -9.34 10.29
N ILE A 179 -4.98 -10.11 9.30
CA ILE A 179 -6.02 -11.14 9.40
C ILE A 179 -5.40 -12.54 9.32
N ALA A 180 -4.60 -12.83 8.29
CA ALA A 180 -3.97 -14.13 8.10
C ALA A 180 -2.49 -14.01 7.73
N GLY A 181 -1.65 -14.90 8.26
CA GLY A 181 -0.24 -14.96 7.83
C GLY A 181 -0.13 -15.38 6.38
N LYS A 182 -0.71 -16.51 6.03
CA LYS A 182 -0.82 -17.01 4.65
C LYS A 182 -2.29 -17.28 4.30
N ASN A 183 -2.73 -16.80 3.14
CA ASN A 183 -4.05 -17.04 2.60
C ASN A 183 -3.98 -17.87 1.32
N SER A 184 -4.60 -19.04 1.30
CA SER A 184 -4.86 -19.87 0.13
C SER A 184 -6.36 -20.07 -0.12
N GLY A 185 -7.21 -19.62 0.83
CA GLY A 185 -8.66 -19.63 0.80
C GLY A 185 -9.26 -18.27 0.44
N VAL A 186 -10.30 -17.88 1.16
CA VAL A 186 -11.02 -16.61 0.95
C VAL A 186 -10.99 -15.76 2.22
N ILE A 187 -10.66 -14.48 2.06
CA ILE A 187 -10.82 -13.45 3.09
C ILE A 187 -11.77 -12.40 2.52
N ASP A 188 -12.96 -12.25 3.12
CA ASP A 188 -14.02 -11.40 2.61
C ASP A 188 -14.52 -10.40 3.66
N SER A 189 -14.64 -9.13 3.29
CA SER A 189 -15.24 -8.06 4.09
C SER A 189 -14.59 -7.89 5.48
N CYS A 190 -13.27 -8.10 5.58
CA CYS A 190 -12.52 -7.99 6.82
C CYS A 190 -11.90 -6.60 6.99
N ILE A 191 -11.75 -6.18 8.25
CA ILE A 191 -11.18 -4.85 8.60
C ILE A 191 -9.99 -5.03 9.54
N SER A 192 -8.89 -4.37 9.22
CA SER A 192 -7.66 -4.35 10.01
C SER A 192 -7.35 -2.95 10.55
N TYR A 193 -7.24 -2.83 11.87
CA TYR A 193 -6.68 -1.69 12.61
C TYR A 193 -5.36 -2.07 13.27
N VAL A 194 -4.60 -2.95 12.65
CA VAL A 194 -3.41 -3.57 13.23
C VAL A 194 -2.16 -2.76 12.92
N SER A 195 -1.37 -2.46 13.96
CA SER A 195 0.01 -2.01 13.80
C SER A 195 0.93 -3.21 13.61
N LEU A 196 1.35 -3.44 12.36
CA LEU A 196 2.12 -4.61 11.99
C LEU A 196 3.59 -4.25 11.76
N ASN A 197 4.51 -4.83 12.54
CA ASN A 197 5.96 -4.62 12.45
C ASN A 197 6.41 -3.14 12.47
N THR A 198 5.66 -2.26 13.14
CA THR A 198 5.86 -0.81 13.16
C THR A 198 7.03 -0.31 13.99
N GLN A 199 7.79 -1.19 14.63
CA GLN A 199 8.94 -0.81 15.45
C GLN A 199 10.12 -1.74 15.14
N SER A 200 11.31 -1.15 15.05
CA SER A 200 12.55 -1.93 15.03
C SER A 200 12.62 -2.82 16.29
N THR A 201 12.95 -4.09 16.11
CA THR A 201 13.13 -5.04 17.21
C THR A 201 14.24 -4.65 18.18
N ASN A 202 15.08 -3.68 17.82
CA ASN A 202 16.17 -3.13 18.62
C ASN A 202 15.80 -1.77 19.21
N SER A 203 14.93 -1.77 20.22
CA SER A 203 14.53 -0.54 20.95
C SER A 203 15.61 0.06 21.85
N SER A 204 16.89 -0.26 21.72
CA SER A 204 17.98 0.32 22.54
C SER A 204 19.38 0.20 21.97
N ILE A 205 19.60 0.29 20.68
CA ILE A 205 20.97 0.44 20.17
C ILE A 205 21.32 1.93 20.22
N ASN A 206 21.93 2.33 21.34
CA ASN A 206 22.61 3.60 21.46
C ASN A 206 23.97 3.48 20.76
N ILE A 207 24.03 3.88 19.50
CA ILE A 207 25.21 3.77 18.62
C ILE A 207 26.46 4.46 19.22
N SER A 208 26.28 5.36 20.16
CA SER A 208 27.38 6.12 20.79
C SER A 208 28.19 5.31 21.79
N ASN A 209 27.77 4.12 22.21
CA ASN A 209 28.43 3.29 23.23
C ASN A 209 28.75 1.84 22.77
N MET A 210 28.71 1.56 21.48
CA MET A 210 29.02 0.21 20.96
C MET A 210 30.52 0.07 20.71
N GLU A 211 31.19 -0.73 21.52
CA GLU A 211 32.41 -1.43 21.12
C GLU A 211 31.98 -2.62 20.24
N PHE A 212 32.24 -2.52 18.93
CA PHE A 212 31.99 -3.62 17.97
C PHE A 212 32.97 -4.77 18.23
N SER A 213 32.52 -5.78 18.91
CA SER A 213 33.34 -6.98 19.18
C SER A 213 33.29 -8.03 18.06
N SER A 214 32.34 -7.96 17.14
CA SER A 214 32.30 -8.78 15.91
C SER A 214 31.37 -8.23 14.85
N LEU A 215 31.68 -8.50 13.56
CA LEU A 215 30.81 -8.23 12.42
C LEU A 215 29.49 -9.04 12.43
N ASP A 216 29.43 -10.08 13.24
CA ASP A 216 28.23 -10.93 13.37
C ASP A 216 27.13 -10.25 14.21
N ASP A 217 27.46 -9.27 15.05
CA ASP A 217 26.47 -8.50 15.81
C ASP A 217 25.69 -7.52 14.90
N LEU A 218 26.20 -7.18 13.72
CA LEU A 218 25.52 -6.38 12.70
C LEU A 218 24.48 -7.18 11.88
N LYS A 219 24.52 -8.50 11.95
CA LYS A 219 23.55 -9.38 11.25
C LYS A 219 22.21 -9.53 11.95
N GLN A 220 22.00 -8.91 13.10
CA GLN A 220 20.75 -8.99 13.85
C GLN A 220 19.82 -7.77 13.69
N VAL A 221 19.87 -7.09 12.56
CA VAL A 221 18.70 -6.32 12.13
C VAL A 221 17.77 -7.35 11.47
N SER A 222 16.87 -7.91 12.24
CA SER A 222 15.88 -8.86 11.71
C SER A 222 15.05 -8.14 10.64
N SER A 223 15.40 -8.37 9.37
CA SER A 223 14.56 -8.01 8.25
C SER A 223 13.33 -8.90 8.28
N PHE A 224 12.12 -8.35 8.18
CA PHE A 224 10.91 -9.13 7.99
C PHE A 224 10.58 -9.22 6.50
N LEU A 225 9.89 -10.29 6.14
CA LEU A 225 9.53 -10.62 4.76
C LEU A 225 8.03 -10.91 4.65
N ASP A 226 7.41 -10.44 3.58
CA ASP A 226 6.01 -10.67 3.26
C ASP A 226 5.06 -10.17 4.36
N ALA A 227 4.92 -8.85 4.51
CA ALA A 227 4.05 -8.24 5.49
C ALA A 227 2.88 -7.49 4.83
N GLY A 228 1.64 -7.79 5.23
CA GLY A 228 0.45 -7.15 4.67
C GLY A 228 -0.61 -6.80 5.72
N GLY A 229 -1.33 -5.71 5.51
CA GLY A 229 -2.37 -5.27 6.42
C GLY A 229 -3.52 -6.28 6.59
N ILE A 230 -3.73 -7.15 5.61
CA ILE A 230 -4.72 -8.25 5.65
C ILE A 230 -4.01 -9.59 5.61
N ALA A 231 -3.14 -9.85 4.64
CA ALA A 231 -2.41 -11.12 4.53
C ALA A 231 -0.92 -10.90 4.30
N GLY A 232 -0.04 -11.70 4.91
CA GLY A 232 1.38 -11.68 4.58
C GLY A 232 1.63 -12.20 3.17
N ILE A 233 1.15 -13.41 2.87
CA ILE A 233 1.16 -14.01 1.53
C ILE A 233 -0.28 -14.33 1.12
N ASN A 234 -0.64 -13.97 -0.11
CA ASN A 234 -1.93 -14.30 -0.69
C ASN A 234 -1.79 -15.12 -1.97
N SER A 235 -2.24 -16.37 -1.95
CA SER A 235 -2.42 -17.23 -3.13
C SER A 235 -3.90 -17.57 -3.39
N GLY A 236 -4.81 -17.10 -2.52
CA GLY A 236 -6.26 -17.24 -2.59
C GLY A 236 -6.93 -15.93 -3.02
N GLU A 237 -8.04 -15.63 -2.38
CA GLU A 237 -8.87 -14.46 -2.69
C GLU A 237 -8.96 -13.52 -1.49
N ILE A 238 -8.77 -12.21 -1.73
CA ILE A 238 -9.04 -11.15 -0.75
C ILE A 238 -10.05 -10.20 -1.40
N ILE A 239 -11.24 -10.07 -0.79
CA ILE A 239 -12.38 -9.39 -1.37
C ILE A 239 -12.91 -8.35 -0.39
N SER A 240 -13.10 -7.11 -0.84
CA SER A 240 -13.76 -6.02 -0.10
C SER A 240 -13.19 -5.79 1.30
N CYS A 241 -11.89 -6.01 1.49
CA CYS A 241 -11.21 -5.83 2.76
C CYS A 241 -10.62 -4.43 2.89
N ARG A 242 -10.48 -3.95 4.15
CA ARG A 242 -9.95 -2.62 4.44
C ARG A 242 -8.83 -2.68 5.46
N ASN A 243 -7.75 -1.95 5.19
CA ASN A 243 -6.68 -1.72 6.14
C ASN A 243 -6.61 -0.25 6.56
N TYR A 244 -6.75 0.00 7.86
CA TYR A 244 -6.54 1.30 8.51
C TYR A 244 -5.27 1.32 9.37
N GLY A 245 -4.64 0.16 9.55
CA GLY A 245 -3.45 0.00 10.37
C GLY A 245 -2.18 0.39 9.64
N THR A 246 -1.13 0.69 10.39
CA THR A 246 0.20 0.94 9.84
C THR A 246 0.94 -0.37 9.61
N VAL A 247 1.52 -0.55 8.43
CA VAL A 247 2.27 -1.75 8.06
C VAL A 247 3.74 -1.40 7.83
N GLY A 248 4.62 -2.11 8.51
CA GLY A 248 6.05 -2.03 8.30
C GLY A 248 6.76 -0.92 9.07
N TYR A 249 8.03 -0.71 8.74
CA TYR A 249 8.90 0.28 9.34
C TYR A 249 9.91 0.79 8.31
N GLN A 250 10.23 2.08 8.38
CA GLN A 250 11.12 2.75 7.42
C GLN A 250 12.47 2.03 7.29
N HIS A 251 12.90 1.83 6.04
CA HIS A 251 14.17 1.20 5.67
C HIS A 251 14.33 -0.27 6.06
N VAL A 252 13.27 -0.95 6.49
CA VAL A 252 13.32 -2.35 6.94
C VAL A 252 12.17 -3.14 6.33
N GLY A 253 12.44 -4.38 5.94
CA GLY A 253 11.45 -5.32 5.41
C GLY A 253 11.33 -5.31 3.88
N TYR A 254 10.87 -6.43 3.38
CA TYR A 254 10.71 -6.73 1.95
C TYR A 254 9.30 -7.23 1.68
N ASN A 255 8.76 -6.91 0.50
CA ASN A 255 7.41 -7.28 0.10
C ASN A 255 6.37 -6.78 1.12
N ILE A 256 6.23 -5.45 1.21
CA ILE A 256 5.36 -4.82 2.20
C ILE A 256 4.15 -4.19 1.50
N GLY A 257 2.95 -4.65 1.86
CA GLY A 257 1.72 -4.16 1.25
C GLY A 257 0.65 -3.73 2.25
N GLY A 258 -0.16 -2.76 1.88
CA GLY A 258 -1.28 -2.33 2.70
C GLY A 258 -2.36 -3.41 2.86
N ILE A 259 -2.51 -4.30 1.87
CA ILE A 259 -3.43 -5.45 1.89
C ILE A 259 -2.63 -6.75 1.93
N ALA A 260 -1.73 -6.99 1.01
CA ALA A 260 -0.92 -8.20 0.97
C ALA A 260 0.57 -7.88 0.82
N GLY A 261 1.43 -8.58 1.56
CA GLY A 261 2.88 -8.47 1.36
C GLY A 261 3.27 -8.98 -0.02
N ARG A 262 2.94 -10.22 -0.32
CA ARG A 262 3.15 -10.86 -1.62
C ARG A 262 1.84 -11.52 -2.11
N SER A 263 1.55 -11.43 -3.41
CA SER A 263 0.32 -12.01 -3.95
C SER A 263 0.47 -12.52 -5.38
N ASN A 264 0.17 -13.79 -5.59
CA ASN A 264 -0.16 -14.40 -6.89
C ASN A 264 -1.65 -14.80 -6.96
N GLY A 265 -2.42 -14.42 -5.93
CA GLY A 265 -3.86 -14.66 -5.83
C GLY A 265 -4.70 -13.57 -6.52
N TYR A 266 -5.91 -13.39 -6.02
CA TYR A 266 -6.86 -12.38 -6.47
C TYR A 266 -7.15 -11.38 -5.35
N ILE A 267 -6.93 -10.10 -5.61
CA ILE A 267 -7.28 -9.01 -4.69
C ILE A 267 -8.25 -8.08 -5.41
N VAL A 268 -9.44 -7.89 -4.84
CA VAL A 268 -10.49 -7.11 -5.50
C VAL A 268 -11.28 -6.25 -4.52
N ASP A 269 -11.63 -5.03 -4.95
CA ASP A 269 -12.47 -4.07 -4.23
C ASP A 269 -11.94 -3.79 -2.80
N CYS A 270 -10.60 -3.81 -2.61
CA CYS A 270 -9.95 -3.58 -1.34
C CYS A 270 -9.46 -2.13 -1.20
N GLU A 271 -9.41 -1.65 0.06
CA GLU A 271 -8.99 -0.28 0.36
C GLU A 271 -7.86 -0.28 1.39
N ASN A 272 -6.82 0.52 1.15
CA ASN A 272 -5.79 0.84 2.13
C ASN A 272 -5.80 2.33 2.47
N ASP A 273 -6.13 2.63 3.73
CA ASP A 273 -6.03 3.98 4.31
C ASP A 273 -4.84 4.10 5.30
N GLY A 274 -4.19 2.96 5.59
CA GLY A 274 -3.05 2.89 6.49
C GLY A 274 -1.73 3.27 5.82
N THR A 275 -0.78 3.77 6.60
CA THR A 275 0.59 4.03 6.14
C THR A 275 1.34 2.71 5.92
N VAL A 276 2.12 2.64 4.84
CA VAL A 276 2.97 1.49 4.53
C VAL A 276 4.42 1.92 4.40
N ASP A 277 5.27 1.36 5.25
CA ASP A 277 6.70 1.65 5.29
C ASP A 277 7.53 0.39 5.05
N GLY A 278 8.60 0.50 4.27
CA GLY A 278 9.48 -0.65 4.02
C GLY A 278 10.85 -0.28 3.47
N ARG A 279 11.63 -1.30 3.14
CA ARG A 279 12.90 -1.14 2.42
C ARG A 279 12.72 -1.31 0.91
N LYS A 280 12.18 -2.45 0.48
CA LYS A 280 12.07 -2.78 -0.94
C LYS A 280 10.74 -3.49 -1.21
N ASP A 281 10.20 -3.26 -2.39
CA ASP A 281 8.94 -3.81 -2.86
C ASP A 281 7.78 -3.42 -1.95
N VAL A 282 7.50 -2.09 -1.93
CA VAL A 282 6.52 -1.48 -1.05
C VAL A 282 5.34 -0.96 -1.84
N GLY A 283 4.14 -1.45 -1.54
CA GLY A 283 2.93 -1.09 -2.27
C GLY A 283 1.73 -0.79 -1.38
N GLY A 284 0.86 0.10 -1.84
CA GLY A 284 -0.36 0.45 -1.09
C GLY A 284 -1.34 -0.72 -0.95
N ILE A 285 -1.36 -1.63 -1.93
CA ILE A 285 -2.20 -2.85 -1.91
C ILE A 285 -1.30 -4.08 -1.80
N ALA A 286 -0.35 -4.26 -2.70
CA ALA A 286 0.56 -5.40 -2.70
C ALA A 286 2.02 -4.93 -2.72
N GLY A 287 2.86 -5.47 -1.84
CA GLY A 287 4.31 -5.21 -1.91
C GLY A 287 4.87 -5.81 -3.19
N HIS A 288 4.64 -7.08 -3.41
CA HIS A 288 5.03 -7.82 -4.59
C HIS A 288 3.83 -8.54 -5.22
N MET A 289 3.57 -8.24 -6.49
CA MET A 289 2.66 -9.01 -7.32
C MET A 289 3.45 -10.03 -8.11
N GLU A 290 3.12 -11.30 -7.90
CA GLU A 290 3.67 -12.42 -8.66
C GLU A 290 2.67 -12.87 -9.72
N PRO A 291 3.11 -13.25 -10.92
CA PRO A 291 2.23 -13.80 -11.92
C PRO A 291 1.67 -15.16 -11.52
N ASP A 292 0.44 -15.46 -11.96
CA ASP A 292 -0.06 -16.80 -12.04
C ASP A 292 0.64 -17.52 -13.19
N ILE A 293 1.42 -18.56 -12.86
CA ILE A 293 2.26 -19.29 -13.82
C ILE A 293 1.59 -20.61 -14.19
N ILE A 294 1.16 -20.72 -15.45
CA ILE A 294 0.50 -21.90 -15.97
C ILE A 294 1.46 -22.64 -16.90
N ASN A 295 1.71 -23.91 -16.60
CA ASN A 295 2.49 -24.77 -17.48
C ASN A 295 1.63 -25.19 -18.67
N ASP A 296 1.94 -24.71 -19.88
CA ASP A 296 1.28 -25.12 -21.12
C ASP A 296 2.03 -26.30 -21.77
N ILE A 297 1.82 -27.48 -21.19
CA ILE A 297 2.41 -28.73 -21.70
C ILE A 297 1.99 -29.01 -23.14
N SER A 298 0.82 -28.52 -23.58
CA SER A 298 0.27 -28.82 -24.91
C SER A 298 0.98 -28.06 -26.03
N SER A 299 1.49 -26.87 -25.76
CA SER A 299 2.23 -26.04 -26.72
C SER A 299 3.73 -26.24 -26.68
N SER A 300 4.26 -26.93 -25.67
CA SER A 300 5.68 -27.19 -25.57
C SER A 300 6.15 -28.16 -26.64
N ALA A 301 7.38 -27.98 -27.11
CA ALA A 301 7.97 -28.91 -28.09
C ALA A 301 8.00 -30.34 -27.53
N VAL A 302 8.24 -30.51 -26.22
CA VAL A 302 8.18 -31.80 -25.52
C VAL A 302 6.78 -32.36 -25.45
N GLY A 303 5.76 -31.56 -25.17
CA GLY A 303 4.36 -31.97 -25.17
C GLY A 303 3.91 -32.41 -26.56
N ARG A 304 4.28 -31.64 -27.60
CA ARG A 304 4.02 -32.06 -29.03
C ARG A 304 4.72 -33.36 -29.36
N LEU A 305 6.00 -33.49 -29.01
CA LEU A 305 6.78 -34.69 -29.27
C LEU A 305 6.18 -35.93 -28.59
N LYS A 306 5.80 -35.80 -27.31
CA LYS A 306 5.13 -36.87 -26.55
C LYS A 306 3.79 -37.28 -27.19
N SER A 307 2.99 -36.30 -27.61
CA SER A 307 1.74 -36.57 -28.34
C SER A 307 1.97 -37.28 -29.68
N GLN A 308 2.98 -36.83 -30.45
CA GLN A 308 3.36 -37.40 -31.73
C GLN A 308 3.88 -38.83 -31.57
N MET A 309 4.70 -39.10 -30.53
CA MET A 309 5.19 -40.45 -30.20
C MET A 309 4.03 -41.42 -29.82
N ASN A 310 3.08 -40.94 -28.99
CA ASN A 310 1.88 -41.75 -28.70
C ASN A 310 1.07 -42.07 -29.94
N GLN A 311 0.93 -41.11 -30.87
CA GLN A 311 0.25 -41.31 -32.16
C GLN A 311 1.03 -42.28 -33.04
N LEU A 312 2.36 -42.17 -33.08
CA LEU A 312 3.20 -43.13 -33.83
C LEU A 312 3.03 -44.54 -33.27
N ASN A 313 3.13 -44.71 -31.94
CA ASN A 313 2.92 -46.00 -31.30
C ASN A 313 1.53 -46.59 -31.64
N TYR A 314 0.48 -45.79 -31.62
CA TYR A 314 -0.86 -46.21 -32.06
C TYR A 314 -0.88 -46.63 -33.54
N LEU A 315 -0.25 -45.90 -34.46
CA LEU A 315 -0.17 -46.24 -35.90
C LEU A 315 0.61 -47.50 -36.12
N VAL A 316 1.73 -47.72 -35.45
CA VAL A 316 2.55 -48.92 -35.53
C VAL A 316 1.78 -50.15 -35.04
N ASN A 317 1.12 -50.07 -33.87
CA ASN A 317 0.29 -51.19 -33.37
C ASN A 317 -0.89 -51.50 -34.29
N ARG A 318 -1.58 -50.48 -34.86
CA ARG A 318 -2.65 -50.68 -35.83
C ARG A 318 -2.14 -51.37 -37.10
N ALA A 319 -0.97 -50.96 -37.59
CA ALA A 319 -0.34 -51.61 -38.76
C ALA A 319 0.09 -53.03 -38.44
N SER A 320 0.65 -53.33 -37.25
CA SER A 320 1.03 -54.66 -36.77
C SER A 320 -0.21 -55.60 -36.74
N ASP A 321 -1.35 -55.11 -36.18
CA ASP A 321 -2.60 -55.89 -36.17
C ASP A 321 -3.09 -56.23 -37.60
N SER A 322 -2.88 -55.30 -38.53
CA SER A 322 -3.26 -55.55 -39.97
C SER A 322 -2.31 -56.48 -40.66
N PHE A 323 -1.08 -56.64 -40.19
CA PHE A 323 -0.06 -57.56 -40.75
C PHE A 323 -0.12 -58.99 -40.23
N SER A 324 -0.75 -59.24 -39.09
CA SER A 324 -0.69 -60.50 -38.34
C SER A 324 -1.22 -61.77 -39.16
N ALA A 325 -1.53 -61.57 -40.41
CA ALA A 325 -2.02 -62.67 -41.32
C ALA A 325 -0.99 -63.24 -42.32
N GLY A 326 0.32 -62.81 -42.28
CA GLY A 326 1.19 -63.40 -43.28
C GLY A 326 2.67 -63.02 -43.39
N ASN A 327 3.22 -62.16 -42.56
CA ASN A 327 4.65 -61.81 -42.61
C ASN A 327 5.27 -61.57 -41.20
N ASP A 328 5.79 -62.64 -40.58
CA ASP A 328 6.36 -62.65 -39.27
C ASP A 328 7.50 -61.60 -39.12
N TYR A 329 8.29 -61.35 -40.15
CA TYR A 329 9.42 -60.41 -40.13
C TYR A 329 8.96 -58.94 -40.07
N ALA A 330 7.90 -58.59 -40.77
CA ALA A 330 7.36 -57.22 -40.68
C ALA A 330 6.71 -56.92 -39.32
N THR A 331 6.07 -57.92 -38.71
CA THR A 331 5.49 -57.84 -37.36
C THR A 331 6.58 -57.64 -36.34
N GLU A 332 7.69 -58.39 -36.45
CA GLU A 332 8.86 -58.20 -35.56
C GLU A 332 9.45 -56.82 -35.63
N ILE A 333 9.57 -56.22 -36.82
CA ILE A 333 10.04 -54.84 -36.97
C ILE A 333 9.04 -53.83 -36.38
N MET A 334 7.74 -54.05 -36.53
CA MET A 334 6.72 -53.14 -35.96
C MET A 334 6.71 -53.21 -34.42
N ASP A 335 6.92 -54.35 -33.83
CA ASP A 335 7.09 -54.52 -32.39
C ASP A 335 8.37 -53.79 -31.90
N GLU A 336 9.50 -53.91 -32.65
CA GLU A 336 10.72 -53.08 -32.36
C GLU A 336 10.40 -51.58 -32.43
N MET A 337 9.65 -51.09 -33.41
CA MET A 337 9.28 -49.69 -33.54
C MET A 337 8.39 -49.21 -32.38
N SER A 338 7.47 -50.04 -31.92
CA SER A 338 6.62 -49.77 -30.78
C SER A 338 7.45 -49.65 -29.49
N ASP A 339 8.38 -50.54 -29.26
CA ASP A 339 9.28 -50.52 -28.12
C ASP A 339 10.20 -49.32 -28.15
N GLU A 340 10.76 -48.91 -29.30
CA GLU A 340 11.59 -47.71 -29.42
C GLU A 340 10.77 -46.42 -29.25
N ALA A 341 9.52 -46.38 -29.72
CA ALA A 341 8.64 -45.22 -29.43
C ALA A 341 8.36 -45.07 -27.94
N LEU A 342 8.18 -46.14 -27.21
CA LEU A 342 8.03 -46.15 -25.76
C LEU A 342 9.32 -45.69 -25.05
N ARG A 343 10.51 -46.14 -25.51
CA ARG A 343 11.80 -45.67 -24.99
C ARG A 343 12.01 -44.19 -25.21
N ALA A 344 11.64 -43.67 -26.38
CA ALA A 344 11.71 -42.24 -26.66
C ALA A 344 10.76 -41.44 -25.76
N ILE A 345 9.55 -41.94 -25.47
CA ILE A 345 8.63 -41.31 -24.51
C ILE A 345 9.24 -41.26 -23.08
N ASP A 346 9.90 -42.35 -22.67
CA ASP A 346 10.56 -42.40 -21.37
C ASP A 346 11.81 -41.52 -21.33
N ALA A 347 12.60 -41.42 -22.40
CA ALA A 347 13.68 -40.46 -22.51
C ALA A 347 13.19 -39.00 -22.35
N LEU A 348 12.06 -38.65 -22.95
CA LEU A 348 11.41 -37.32 -22.82
C LEU A 348 10.98 -36.98 -21.38
N LYS A 349 10.72 -37.98 -20.53
CA LYS A 349 10.36 -37.75 -19.13
C LYS A 349 11.58 -37.43 -18.25
N ASN A 350 12.77 -37.79 -18.68
CA ASN A 350 14.00 -37.75 -17.94
C ASN A 350 15.03 -36.77 -18.52
N ILE A 351 14.57 -35.75 -19.29
CA ILE A 351 15.45 -34.72 -19.84
C ILE A 351 15.85 -33.80 -18.67
N ASP A 352 17.13 -33.85 -18.33
CA ASP A 352 17.75 -32.95 -17.34
C ASP A 352 18.38 -31.74 -18.08
N ILE A 353 18.10 -30.53 -17.62
CA ILE A 353 18.52 -29.30 -18.27
C ILE A 353 19.39 -28.50 -17.28
N GLU A 354 20.69 -28.39 -17.58
CA GLU A 354 21.61 -27.49 -16.84
C GLU A 354 21.64 -26.10 -17.45
N ILE A 355 21.51 -25.09 -16.62
CA ILE A 355 21.53 -23.67 -16.97
C ILE A 355 22.84 -23.08 -16.47
N SER A 356 23.71 -22.62 -17.38
CA SER A 356 24.86 -21.81 -16.99
C SER A 356 24.66 -20.35 -17.45
N ARG A 357 25.04 -19.40 -16.58
CA ARG A 357 25.06 -17.96 -16.87
C ARG A 357 26.48 -17.47 -17.15
N PRO A 358 26.67 -16.56 -18.09
CA PRO A 358 27.92 -15.79 -18.15
C PRO A 358 28.10 -14.90 -16.92
N ASP A 359 29.32 -14.67 -16.51
CA ASP A 359 29.71 -13.89 -15.32
C ASP A 359 29.32 -12.38 -15.39
N ASP A 360 28.84 -11.89 -16.52
CA ASP A 360 28.47 -10.49 -16.74
C ASP A 360 27.00 -10.15 -16.49
N GLY A 361 26.18 -11.12 -16.18
CA GLY A 361 24.79 -10.90 -15.74
C GLY A 361 23.80 -10.50 -16.86
N ASP A 362 24.18 -10.58 -18.14
CA ASP A 362 23.25 -10.29 -19.25
C ASP A 362 22.31 -11.49 -19.49
N ILE A 363 21.01 -11.26 -19.31
CA ILE A 363 19.95 -12.25 -19.41
C ILE A 363 19.84 -12.85 -20.83
N ARG A 364 20.39 -12.18 -21.83
CA ARG A 364 20.35 -12.58 -23.24
C ARG A 364 21.31 -13.71 -23.59
N ASP A 365 22.28 -14.01 -22.73
CA ASP A 365 23.32 -15.01 -22.98
C ASP A 365 23.19 -16.22 -22.05
N ILE A 366 22.04 -16.86 -21.96
CA ILE A 366 21.82 -18.10 -21.20
C ILE A 366 22.18 -19.29 -22.07
N GLU A 367 23.24 -20.05 -21.73
CA GLU A 367 23.53 -21.33 -22.37
C GLU A 367 22.73 -22.47 -21.72
N VAL A 368 22.06 -23.24 -22.58
CA VAL A 368 21.22 -24.38 -22.18
C VAL A 368 21.88 -25.67 -22.61
N ASN A 369 22.21 -26.53 -21.69
CA ASN A 369 22.71 -27.86 -21.95
C ASN A 369 21.64 -28.89 -21.55
N ALA A 370 20.96 -29.47 -22.54
CA ALA A 370 20.03 -30.59 -22.33
C ALA A 370 20.67 -31.87 -22.84
N ASP A 371 20.69 -32.93 -22.03
CA ASP A 371 21.11 -34.24 -22.53
C ASP A 371 19.98 -34.89 -23.31
N LEU A 372 20.01 -34.75 -24.64
CA LEU A 372 19.05 -35.34 -25.59
C LEU A 372 19.57 -36.63 -26.21
N SER A 373 20.70 -37.17 -25.73
CA SER A 373 21.35 -38.34 -26.35
C SER A 373 20.46 -39.55 -26.39
N ALA A 374 19.73 -39.87 -25.32
CA ALA A 374 18.82 -41.02 -25.26
C ALA A 374 17.62 -40.88 -26.23
N LEU A 375 17.16 -39.63 -26.44
CA LEU A 375 16.10 -39.34 -27.40
C LEU A 375 16.60 -39.46 -28.84
N ASP A 376 17.78 -38.90 -29.16
CA ASP A 376 18.39 -39.01 -30.50
C ASP A 376 18.66 -40.47 -30.88
N ASP A 377 19.17 -41.27 -29.93
CA ASP A 377 19.38 -42.72 -30.14
C ASP A 377 18.09 -43.46 -30.43
N SER A 378 17.01 -43.22 -29.68
CA SER A 378 15.70 -43.85 -29.93
C SER A 378 15.08 -43.38 -31.24
N LEU A 379 15.19 -42.12 -31.63
CA LEU A 379 14.71 -41.58 -32.91
C LEU A 379 15.49 -42.16 -34.08
N ARG A 380 16.78 -42.35 -33.95
CA ARG A 380 17.64 -42.96 -34.97
C ARG A 380 17.30 -44.43 -35.16
N SER A 381 17.09 -45.18 -34.06
CA SER A 381 16.63 -46.57 -34.09
C SER A 381 15.25 -46.73 -34.72
N LEU A 382 14.32 -45.81 -34.44
CA LEU A 382 13.00 -45.77 -35.09
C LEU A 382 13.09 -45.57 -36.59
N ASN A 383 13.93 -44.66 -37.08
CA ASN A 383 14.15 -44.40 -38.49
C ASN A 383 14.82 -45.60 -39.19
N GLU A 384 15.75 -46.29 -38.57
CA GLU A 384 16.39 -47.50 -39.09
C GLU A 384 15.38 -48.66 -39.20
N SER A 385 14.55 -48.90 -38.16
CA SER A 385 13.50 -49.90 -38.17
C SER A 385 12.43 -49.62 -39.22
N PHE A 386 12.07 -48.30 -39.39
CA PHE A 386 11.17 -47.91 -40.49
C PHE A 386 11.78 -48.16 -41.88
N GLY A 387 13.08 -47.89 -42.06
CA GLY A 387 13.79 -48.20 -43.30
C GLY A 387 13.79 -49.70 -43.63
N LYS A 388 13.98 -50.57 -42.63
CA LYS A 388 13.86 -52.05 -42.75
C LYS A 388 12.44 -52.46 -43.11
N LEU A 389 11.42 -51.87 -42.46
CA LEU A 389 10.01 -52.10 -42.72
C LEU A 389 9.66 -51.74 -44.16
N SER A 390 9.98 -50.53 -44.60
CA SER A 390 9.74 -50.03 -45.96
C SER A 390 10.41 -50.89 -47.05
N GLY A 391 11.63 -51.41 -46.74
CA GLY A 391 12.34 -52.30 -47.66
C GLY A 391 11.80 -53.73 -47.70
N SER A 392 11.07 -54.19 -46.68
CA SER A 392 10.51 -55.56 -46.58
C SER A 392 9.13 -55.70 -47.23
N ILE A 393 8.43 -54.62 -47.49
CA ILE A 393 7.08 -54.58 -48.05
C ILE A 393 7.21 -54.21 -49.51
N GLY A 394 7.25 -55.21 -50.31
CA GLY A 394 7.17 -55.08 -51.81
C GLY A 394 5.80 -54.59 -52.25
N ASP A 395 5.65 -54.19 -53.51
CA ASP A 395 4.50 -53.56 -54.20
C ASP A 395 3.08 -54.20 -54.05
N THR A 396 2.79 -54.89 -52.93
CA THR A 396 1.69 -55.85 -52.91
C THR A 396 0.50 -55.57 -52.02
N ALA A 397 0.30 -54.42 -51.46
CA ALA A 397 -0.90 -54.22 -50.68
C ALA A 397 -1.37 -52.76 -50.57
N GLY A 398 -2.48 -52.40 -51.19
CA GLY A 398 -3.03 -51.08 -51.29
C GLY A 398 -3.51 -50.41 -50.02
N ASN A 399 -3.99 -51.11 -48.98
CA ASN A 399 -4.43 -50.55 -47.71
C ASN A 399 -3.25 -50.34 -46.74
N LEU A 400 -2.21 -51.11 -46.89
CA LEU A 400 -1.01 -51.10 -46.12
C LEU A 400 -0.10 -49.89 -46.47
N SER A 401 -0.17 -49.50 -47.75
CA SER A 401 0.51 -48.27 -48.22
C SER A 401 0.07 -47.01 -47.46
N ASP A 402 -1.19 -46.94 -47.05
CA ASP A 402 -1.72 -45.77 -46.32
C ASP A 402 -1.23 -45.71 -44.84
N ASP A 403 -1.17 -46.89 -44.16
CA ASP A 403 -0.67 -46.97 -42.79
C ASP A 403 0.85 -46.68 -42.74
N ILE A 404 1.63 -47.23 -43.68
CA ILE A 404 3.06 -46.95 -43.81
C ILE A 404 3.32 -45.46 -44.14
N LYS A 405 2.51 -44.86 -44.98
CA LYS A 405 2.60 -43.43 -45.27
C LYS A 405 2.31 -42.58 -44.05
N GLN A 406 1.26 -42.92 -43.26
CA GLN A 406 0.96 -42.19 -42.00
C GLN A 406 2.09 -42.35 -40.97
N ILE A 407 2.72 -43.53 -40.87
CA ILE A 407 3.90 -43.74 -40.01
C ILE A 407 5.07 -42.87 -40.49
N SER A 408 5.36 -42.84 -41.79
CA SER A 408 6.40 -42.01 -42.40
C SER A 408 6.16 -40.52 -42.13
N ASP A 409 4.95 -40.05 -42.38
CA ASP A 409 4.56 -38.63 -42.14
C ASP A 409 4.70 -38.27 -40.66
N LYS A 410 4.38 -39.23 -39.77
CA LYS A 410 4.52 -39.01 -38.32
C LYS A 410 5.97 -38.99 -37.87
N LEU A 411 6.82 -39.85 -38.38
CA LEU A 411 8.26 -39.84 -38.12
C LEU A 411 8.91 -38.55 -38.61
N ASN A 412 8.52 -38.03 -39.77
CA ASN A 412 8.99 -36.71 -40.24
C ASN A 412 8.58 -35.57 -39.29
N GLN A 413 7.30 -35.56 -38.83
CA GLN A 413 6.83 -34.57 -37.83
C GLN A 413 7.59 -34.68 -36.53
N ILE A 414 7.88 -35.87 -36.05
CA ILE A 414 8.67 -36.12 -34.84
C ILE A 414 10.09 -35.59 -35.03
N SER A 415 10.72 -35.88 -36.19
CA SER A 415 12.08 -35.38 -36.49
C SER A 415 12.13 -33.85 -36.57
N GLU A 416 11.13 -33.20 -37.18
CA GLU A 416 11.04 -31.74 -37.22
C GLU A 416 10.91 -31.16 -35.82
N THR A 417 10.04 -31.71 -34.96
CA THR A 417 9.82 -31.26 -33.61
C THR A 417 11.06 -31.54 -32.69
N ALA A 418 11.76 -32.66 -32.93
CA ALA A 418 13.01 -32.97 -32.23
C ALA A 418 14.13 -32.01 -32.64
N MET A 419 14.22 -31.61 -33.92
CA MET A 419 15.17 -30.61 -34.38
C MET A 419 14.84 -29.21 -33.82
N GLU A 420 13.56 -28.86 -33.60
CA GLU A 420 13.19 -27.66 -32.87
C GLU A 420 13.76 -27.67 -31.46
N LEU A 421 13.72 -28.82 -30.76
CA LEU A 421 14.30 -28.98 -29.41
C LEU A 421 15.83 -28.91 -29.42
N ILE A 422 16.51 -29.52 -30.38
CA ILE A 422 17.96 -29.60 -30.49
C ILE A 422 18.54 -28.22 -30.89
N ASN A 423 17.84 -27.48 -31.74
CA ASN A 423 18.22 -26.14 -32.19
C ASN A 423 17.54 -25.02 -31.41
N TYR A 424 16.95 -25.34 -30.26
CA TYR A 424 16.26 -24.35 -29.42
C TYR A 424 17.29 -23.38 -28.82
N GLU A 425 17.41 -22.22 -29.42
CA GLU A 425 17.99 -21.06 -28.74
C GLU A 425 16.97 -20.60 -27.72
N PRO A 426 17.34 -20.43 -26.44
CA PRO A 426 16.41 -20.05 -25.39
C PRO A 426 15.96 -18.59 -25.57
N SER A 427 15.02 -18.38 -26.47
CA SER A 427 14.12 -17.24 -26.38
C SER A 427 13.21 -17.50 -25.20
N ASN A 428 13.18 -16.59 -24.24
CA ASN A 428 12.38 -16.57 -23.01
C ASN A 428 11.31 -17.69 -22.90
N PRO A 429 11.44 -18.67 -21.99
CA PRO A 429 10.47 -19.78 -21.84
C PRO A 429 9.10 -19.28 -21.38
N TYR A 430 8.99 -18.01 -20.97
CA TYR A 430 7.77 -17.40 -20.53
C TYR A 430 7.12 -16.59 -21.63
N LYS A 431 5.84 -16.82 -21.82
CA LYS A 431 4.98 -16.00 -22.66
C LYS A 431 4.05 -15.19 -21.77
N ASP A 432 4.24 -13.89 -21.75
CA ASP A 432 3.35 -13.00 -21.03
C ASP A 432 1.98 -12.92 -21.75
N MET A 433 0.97 -13.47 -21.10
CA MET A 433 -0.43 -13.50 -21.56
C MET A 433 -1.33 -12.54 -20.79
N SER A 434 -0.77 -11.67 -19.95
CA SER A 434 -1.50 -10.77 -19.06
C SER A 434 -2.43 -9.79 -19.79
N SER A 435 -2.11 -9.46 -21.05
CA SER A 435 -2.97 -8.59 -21.88
C SER A 435 -3.94 -9.33 -22.81
N VAL A 436 -4.01 -10.66 -22.70
CA VAL A 436 -4.85 -11.53 -23.57
C VAL A 436 -6.03 -12.06 -22.78
N ASN A 437 -7.26 -11.83 -23.25
CA ASN A 437 -8.49 -12.29 -22.61
C ASN A 437 -8.58 -11.90 -21.12
N ILE A 438 -8.30 -10.64 -20.80
CA ILE A 438 -8.21 -10.08 -19.45
C ILE A 438 -9.44 -10.37 -18.57
N GLU A 439 -10.64 -10.52 -19.18
CA GLU A 439 -11.88 -10.87 -18.48
C GLU A 439 -11.81 -12.25 -17.78
N ASN A 440 -10.97 -13.15 -18.28
CA ASN A 440 -10.84 -14.51 -17.78
C ASN A 440 -9.66 -14.68 -16.79
N ILE A 441 -8.87 -13.63 -16.57
CA ILE A 441 -7.78 -13.67 -15.61
C ILE A 441 -8.35 -13.47 -14.21
N LYS A 442 -8.15 -14.45 -13.34
CA LYS A 442 -8.56 -14.37 -11.94
C LYS A 442 -7.35 -14.27 -11.00
N TYR A 443 -6.43 -15.21 -11.06
CA TYR A 443 -5.21 -15.22 -10.25
C TYR A 443 -4.10 -14.42 -10.91
N GLY A 444 -3.12 -13.98 -10.11
CA GLY A 444 -2.15 -12.97 -10.52
C GLY A 444 -2.85 -11.63 -10.82
N ARG A 445 -3.84 -11.22 -10.01
CA ARG A 445 -4.64 -10.02 -10.33
C ARG A 445 -4.94 -9.16 -9.11
N VAL A 446 -4.72 -7.86 -9.28
CA VAL A 446 -5.23 -6.81 -8.37
C VAL A 446 -6.19 -5.94 -9.15
N ARG A 447 -7.43 -5.80 -8.65
CA ARG A 447 -8.50 -5.12 -9.37
C ARG A 447 -9.34 -4.20 -8.49
N ASN A 448 -9.71 -3.01 -9.03
CA ASN A 448 -10.63 -2.05 -8.41
C ASN A 448 -10.25 -1.69 -6.96
N CYS A 449 -8.96 -1.66 -6.65
CA CYS A 449 -8.49 -1.34 -5.32
C CYS A 449 -8.15 0.14 -5.19
N LEU A 450 -8.31 0.68 -3.98
CA LEU A 450 -8.01 2.07 -3.65
C LEU A 450 -6.89 2.13 -2.61
N ASN A 451 -5.90 2.96 -2.88
CA ASN A 451 -4.95 3.39 -1.86
C ASN A 451 -5.11 4.89 -1.58
N SER A 452 -5.35 5.25 -0.31
CA SER A 452 -5.32 6.62 0.18
C SER A 452 -4.21 6.84 1.22
N GLY A 453 -3.58 5.75 1.70
CA GLY A 453 -2.48 5.78 2.64
C GLY A 453 -1.17 6.28 2.03
N GLU A 454 -0.30 6.87 2.84
CA GLU A 454 1.06 7.24 2.45
C GLU A 454 1.94 5.98 2.34
N ILE A 455 2.69 5.86 1.24
CA ILE A 455 3.57 4.73 0.96
C ILE A 455 5.01 5.22 0.91
N SER A 456 5.89 4.61 1.71
CA SER A 456 7.28 5.00 1.83
C SER A 456 8.22 3.80 1.80
N GLY A 457 9.29 3.89 1.00
CA GLY A 457 10.29 2.82 0.88
C GLY A 457 11.61 3.28 0.30
N ASP A 458 12.58 2.36 0.23
CA ASP A 458 13.88 2.70 -0.39
C ASP A 458 13.87 2.43 -1.91
N MET A 459 13.30 1.31 -2.34
CA MET A 459 13.28 0.86 -3.75
C MET A 459 11.96 0.19 -4.10
N ASN A 460 11.56 0.29 -5.38
CA ASN A 460 10.34 -0.29 -5.92
C ASN A 460 9.12 0.08 -5.09
N VAL A 461 8.77 1.36 -5.12
CA VAL A 461 7.67 1.90 -4.31
C VAL A 461 6.52 2.29 -5.23
N GLY A 462 5.34 1.71 -4.99
CA GLY A 462 4.16 1.96 -5.79
C GLY A 462 2.92 2.26 -4.97
N GLY A 463 2.06 3.12 -5.47
CA GLY A 463 0.80 3.45 -4.80
C GLY A 463 -0.14 2.24 -4.68
N ILE A 464 -0.03 1.26 -5.59
CA ILE A 464 -0.80 0.01 -5.56
C ILE A 464 0.14 -1.19 -5.41
N ALA A 465 1.14 -1.33 -6.28
CA ALA A 465 2.10 -2.43 -6.22
C ALA A 465 3.54 -1.93 -6.17
N GLY A 466 4.36 -2.46 -5.28
CA GLY A 466 5.80 -2.15 -5.25
C GLY A 466 6.49 -2.67 -6.50
N VAL A 467 6.31 -3.94 -6.80
CA VAL A 467 6.88 -4.61 -7.96
C VAL A 467 5.88 -5.61 -8.58
N MET A 468 5.96 -5.77 -9.90
CA MET A 468 5.32 -6.86 -10.66
C MET A 468 6.42 -7.67 -11.33
N SER A 469 6.75 -8.83 -10.78
CA SER A 469 7.87 -9.65 -11.24
C SER A 469 7.73 -11.10 -10.81
N VAL A 470 8.60 -11.93 -11.35
CA VAL A 470 8.80 -13.31 -10.88
C VAL A 470 9.98 -13.30 -9.90
N GLU A 471 9.77 -13.65 -8.63
CA GLU A 471 10.81 -13.60 -7.61
C GLU A 471 11.32 -14.99 -7.19
N LYS A 472 12.56 -15.02 -6.73
CA LYS A 472 13.19 -16.17 -6.08
C LYS A 472 13.01 -16.10 -4.56
N ASP A 473 12.45 -17.13 -3.99
CA ASP A 473 12.14 -17.24 -2.53
C ASP A 473 13.32 -17.03 -1.56
N ASN A 474 14.57 -16.97 -2.03
CA ASN A 474 15.74 -17.05 -1.16
C ASN A 474 16.66 -15.82 -1.19
N ASP A 475 16.42 -14.83 -2.05
CA ASP A 475 17.27 -13.63 -2.11
C ASP A 475 16.46 -12.36 -2.39
N PRO A 476 15.88 -11.74 -1.36
CA PRO A 476 15.04 -10.54 -1.52
C PRO A 476 15.85 -9.29 -1.93
N GLU A 477 17.17 -9.30 -1.88
CA GLU A 477 18.02 -8.20 -2.36
C GLU A 477 18.37 -8.33 -3.85
N ASN A 478 18.24 -9.52 -4.42
CA ASN A 478 18.62 -9.80 -5.80
C ASN A 478 17.38 -9.78 -6.70
N ASP A 479 17.34 -8.82 -7.62
CA ASP A 479 16.27 -8.69 -8.63
C ASP A 479 16.46 -9.64 -9.82
N ASP A 480 17.20 -10.75 -9.66
CA ASP A 480 17.38 -11.73 -10.71
C ASP A 480 16.05 -12.40 -11.07
N LEU A 481 15.45 -11.88 -12.14
CA LEU A 481 14.13 -12.19 -12.65
C LEU A 481 13.89 -13.66 -13.02
N PHE A 482 14.95 -14.51 -13.09
CA PHE A 482 14.85 -15.81 -13.72
C PHE A 482 15.69 -16.88 -13.02
N SER A 483 15.37 -17.21 -11.80
CA SER A 483 16.00 -18.37 -11.17
C SER A 483 14.99 -19.38 -10.67
N PHE A 484 14.08 -19.78 -11.53
CA PHE A 484 13.35 -21.01 -11.34
C PHE A 484 14.20 -22.20 -11.82
N ASP A 485 14.09 -23.36 -11.14
CA ASP A 485 14.32 -24.64 -11.79
C ASP A 485 13.28 -24.83 -12.89
N ILE A 486 13.54 -24.23 -14.05
CA ILE A 486 12.64 -24.29 -15.18
C ILE A 486 13.00 -25.52 -15.97
N ASP A 487 12.06 -26.43 -16.04
CA ASP A 487 12.05 -27.43 -17.08
C ASP A 487 11.88 -26.69 -18.42
N LYS A 488 13.00 -26.38 -19.12
CA LYS A 488 13.02 -25.66 -20.40
C LYS A 488 12.30 -26.37 -21.53
N SER A 489 11.96 -27.65 -21.33
CA SER A 489 11.11 -28.39 -22.24
C SER A 489 9.65 -27.90 -22.20
N ASN A 490 9.27 -27.07 -21.23
CA ASN A 490 7.93 -26.57 -21.04
C ASN A 490 7.82 -25.08 -21.42
N SER A 491 6.72 -24.70 -22.02
CA SER A 491 6.30 -23.32 -22.22
C SER A 491 5.40 -22.90 -21.06
N TYR A 492 5.67 -21.75 -20.47
CA TYR A 492 4.88 -21.20 -19.36
C TYR A 492 4.13 -19.95 -19.82
N GLU A 493 2.85 -19.88 -19.52
CA GLU A 493 2.06 -18.67 -19.66
C GLU A 493 2.07 -17.92 -18.32
N LEU A 494 2.48 -16.65 -18.36
CA LEU A 494 2.38 -15.74 -17.22
C LEU A 494 1.12 -14.91 -17.33
N LYS A 495 0.42 -14.71 -16.20
CA LYS A 495 -0.71 -13.80 -16.08
C LYS A 495 -0.54 -12.96 -14.82
N ASP A 496 -0.26 -11.67 -15.00
CA ASP A 496 -0.14 -10.69 -13.94
C ASP A 496 -0.84 -9.39 -14.37
N LEU A 497 -1.96 -9.07 -13.75
CA LEU A 497 -2.84 -8.00 -14.18
C LEU A 497 -3.17 -7.04 -13.03
N LEU A 498 -2.87 -5.77 -13.24
CA LEU A 498 -3.23 -4.69 -12.32
C LEU A 498 -4.20 -3.75 -13.06
N ASP A 499 -5.49 -3.79 -12.71
CA ASP A 499 -6.52 -3.07 -13.45
C ASP A 499 -7.56 -2.35 -12.59
N GLY A 500 -7.97 -1.18 -13.06
CA GLY A 500 -9.07 -0.40 -12.47
C GLY A 500 -8.76 0.15 -11.08
N CYS A 501 -7.50 0.27 -10.68
CA CYS A 501 -7.10 0.71 -9.36
C CYS A 501 -6.87 2.22 -9.32
N ASP A 502 -7.16 2.83 -8.16
CA ASP A 502 -6.95 4.24 -7.89
C ASP A 502 -5.93 4.45 -6.77
N ASN A 503 -4.99 5.36 -6.98
CA ASN A 503 -4.11 5.85 -5.92
C ASN A 503 -4.33 7.34 -5.68
N THR A 504 -4.58 7.72 -4.43
CA THR A 504 -4.65 9.11 -3.97
C THR A 504 -3.62 9.40 -2.87
N GLY A 505 -2.97 8.36 -2.34
CA GLY A 505 -1.92 8.48 -1.34
C GLY A 505 -0.58 8.91 -1.94
N ALA A 506 0.21 9.64 -1.17
CA ALA A 506 1.56 10.03 -1.57
C ALA A 506 2.50 8.81 -1.61
N VAL A 507 3.37 8.77 -2.62
CA VAL A 507 4.36 7.71 -2.83
C VAL A 507 5.76 8.29 -2.72
N LYS A 508 6.55 7.81 -1.77
CA LYS A 508 7.88 8.33 -1.45
C LYS A 508 8.93 7.23 -1.54
N ALA A 509 9.84 7.34 -2.49
CA ALA A 509 11.02 6.48 -2.55
C ALA A 509 12.28 7.23 -2.13
N LYS A 510 13.22 6.54 -1.52
CA LYS A 510 14.53 7.10 -1.20
C LYS A 510 15.51 6.97 -2.35
N ARG A 511 15.40 5.90 -3.16
CA ARG A 511 16.36 5.56 -4.21
C ARG A 511 15.72 5.53 -5.59
N SER A 512 15.16 4.40 -6.02
CA SER A 512 14.74 4.23 -7.41
C SER A 512 13.42 3.48 -7.54
N ASN A 513 12.80 3.62 -8.71
CA ASN A 513 11.56 2.98 -9.12
C ASN A 513 10.38 3.40 -8.23
N SER A 514 9.95 4.63 -8.38
CA SER A 514 8.80 5.21 -7.70
C SER A 514 7.68 5.45 -8.70
N GLY A 515 6.53 4.83 -8.49
CA GLY A 515 5.37 4.97 -9.37
C GLY A 515 4.06 5.18 -8.63
N GLY A 516 3.18 6.03 -9.16
CA GLY A 516 1.89 6.28 -8.54
C GLY A 516 1.00 5.03 -8.46
N ILE A 517 1.24 4.03 -9.32
CA ILE A 517 0.55 2.74 -9.33
C ILE A 517 1.55 1.61 -9.07
N VAL A 518 2.62 1.51 -9.85
CA VAL A 518 3.61 0.45 -9.70
C VAL A 518 5.03 1.02 -9.69
N GLY A 519 5.85 0.61 -8.72
CA GLY A 519 7.26 1.04 -8.65
C GLY A 519 8.06 0.50 -9.82
N HIS A 520 8.10 -0.82 -10.00
CA HIS A 520 8.78 -1.50 -11.09
C HIS A 520 7.89 -2.59 -11.70
N GLN A 521 7.63 -2.49 -12.98
CA GLN A 521 6.91 -3.50 -13.75
C GLN A 521 7.87 -4.25 -14.67
N ALA A 522 8.26 -5.45 -14.27
CA ALA A 522 9.11 -6.32 -15.09
C ALA A 522 8.29 -7.22 -16.02
N VAL A 523 7.12 -7.66 -15.58
CA VAL A 523 6.16 -8.49 -16.34
C VAL A 523 4.74 -7.98 -16.14
N GLY A 524 3.77 -8.52 -16.87
CA GLY A 524 2.36 -8.29 -16.62
C GLY A 524 1.76 -7.12 -17.40
N TYR A 525 0.56 -6.74 -17.02
CA TYR A 525 -0.23 -5.70 -17.69
C TYR A 525 -0.84 -4.72 -16.69
N VAL A 526 -0.48 -3.45 -16.78
CA VAL A 526 -1.04 -2.36 -15.98
C VAL A 526 -2.04 -1.61 -16.84
N TYR A 527 -3.33 -1.75 -16.51
CA TYR A 527 -4.43 -1.34 -17.37
C TYR A 527 -5.50 -0.53 -16.65
N ASN A 528 -5.89 0.62 -17.22
CA ASN A 528 -7.02 1.43 -16.76
C ASN A 528 -6.93 1.85 -15.28
N ASN A 529 -5.73 2.22 -14.82
CA ASN A 529 -5.51 2.70 -13.46
C ASN A 529 -5.39 4.22 -13.42
N ARG A 530 -5.61 4.80 -12.23
CA ARG A 530 -5.61 6.24 -12.01
C ARG A 530 -4.71 6.61 -10.84
N ASN A 531 -3.91 7.67 -11.01
CA ASN A 531 -3.11 8.21 -9.93
C ASN A 531 -3.34 9.72 -9.76
N ARG A 532 -3.67 10.11 -8.51
CA ARG A 532 -3.70 11.51 -8.04
C ARG A 532 -2.70 11.76 -6.92
N GLY A 533 -2.10 10.71 -6.35
CA GLY A 533 -1.09 10.84 -5.30
C GLY A 533 0.22 11.38 -5.86
N ASP A 534 0.85 12.28 -5.13
CA ASP A 534 2.16 12.80 -5.48
C ASP A 534 3.22 11.71 -5.39
N VAL A 535 4.19 11.73 -6.30
CA VAL A 535 5.24 10.72 -6.37
C VAL A 535 6.61 11.38 -6.29
N SER A 536 7.38 11.00 -5.30
CA SER A 536 8.70 11.59 -5.07
C SER A 536 9.78 10.54 -4.86
N SER A 537 11.00 10.93 -5.24
CA SER A 537 12.22 10.19 -4.94
C SER A 537 13.35 11.16 -4.62
N ASN A 538 13.81 11.18 -3.37
CA ASN A 538 14.75 12.21 -2.88
C ASN A 538 16.10 12.21 -3.62
N ASP A 539 16.69 11.03 -3.86
CA ASP A 539 17.98 10.86 -4.53
C ASP A 539 17.91 9.86 -5.68
N GLY A 540 16.69 9.49 -6.11
CA GLY A 540 16.48 8.35 -6.98
C GLY A 540 16.12 8.70 -8.41
N ASN A 541 16.17 7.66 -9.21
CA ASN A 541 15.84 7.67 -10.62
C ASN A 541 14.53 6.89 -10.85
N TYR A 542 13.95 7.05 -12.02
CA TYR A 542 12.76 6.34 -12.47
C TYR A 542 11.51 6.67 -11.63
N VAL A 543 11.02 7.89 -11.83
CA VAL A 543 9.80 8.39 -11.19
C VAL A 543 8.69 8.52 -12.23
N GLY A 544 7.57 7.88 -12.00
CA GLY A 544 6.43 7.93 -12.92
C GLY A 544 5.09 8.15 -12.24
N GLY A 545 4.21 8.88 -12.91
CA GLY A 545 2.84 9.07 -12.40
C GLY A 545 2.08 7.74 -12.29
N ILE A 546 2.43 6.74 -13.11
CA ILE A 546 1.87 5.38 -13.05
C ILE A 546 2.97 4.37 -12.72
N ALA A 547 4.04 4.31 -13.51
CA ALA A 547 5.12 3.33 -13.32
C ALA A 547 6.49 4.04 -13.19
N GLY A 548 7.28 3.66 -12.20
CA GLY A 548 8.67 4.15 -12.11
C GLY A 548 9.48 3.65 -13.30
N ARG A 549 9.54 2.34 -13.49
CA ARG A 549 10.17 1.65 -14.62
C ARG A 549 9.25 0.54 -15.14
N SER A 550 9.21 0.33 -16.45
CA SER A 550 8.40 -0.74 -17.05
C SER A 550 9.11 -1.41 -18.21
N SER A 551 9.16 -2.74 -18.16
CA SER A 551 9.61 -3.64 -19.22
C SER A 551 8.45 -4.39 -19.89
N ALA A 552 7.18 -4.08 -19.53
CA ALA A 552 5.98 -4.76 -19.99
C ALA A 552 4.93 -3.77 -20.51
N LYS A 553 3.67 -4.16 -20.56
CA LYS A 553 2.63 -3.35 -21.17
C LYS A 553 1.91 -2.44 -20.17
N LEU A 554 1.83 -1.15 -20.52
CA LEU A 554 1.01 -0.13 -19.86
C LEU A 554 -0.03 0.38 -20.86
N SER A 555 -1.33 0.43 -20.51
CA SER A 555 -2.30 1.12 -21.35
C SER A 555 -3.49 1.69 -20.60
N ASP A 556 -4.10 2.72 -21.20
CA ASP A 556 -5.34 3.34 -20.74
C ASP A 556 -5.25 3.90 -19.31
N ASN A 557 -4.04 4.26 -18.85
CA ASN A 557 -3.80 4.78 -17.52
C ASN A 557 -3.88 6.31 -17.49
N LEU A 558 -4.31 6.85 -16.35
CA LEU A 558 -4.47 8.29 -16.13
C LEU A 558 -3.60 8.74 -14.96
N ALA A 559 -2.78 9.77 -15.18
CA ALA A 559 -1.96 10.37 -14.13
C ALA A 559 -2.18 11.87 -14.03
N ARG A 560 -2.39 12.33 -12.80
CA ARG A 560 -2.50 13.74 -12.46
C ARG A 560 -1.94 13.97 -11.07
N CYS A 561 -0.69 14.40 -10.99
CA CYS A 561 0.05 14.50 -9.74
C CYS A 561 1.27 15.40 -9.87
N TYR A 562 1.89 15.70 -8.74
CA TYR A 562 3.23 16.30 -8.69
C TYR A 562 4.29 15.19 -8.66
N LEU A 563 5.36 15.36 -9.45
CA LEU A 563 6.47 14.43 -9.55
C LEU A 563 7.79 15.10 -9.16
N GLU A 564 8.61 14.43 -8.38
CA GLU A 564 9.94 14.93 -7.98
C GLU A 564 10.98 13.80 -7.97
N GLY A 565 12.16 14.04 -8.56
CA GLY A 565 13.25 13.05 -8.62
C GLY A 565 14.46 13.58 -9.38
N ASN A 566 15.50 12.75 -9.53
CA ASN A 566 16.74 13.17 -10.22
C ASN A 566 16.67 12.95 -11.72
N LYS A 567 16.42 11.74 -12.18
CA LYS A 567 16.46 11.35 -13.59
C LYS A 567 15.32 10.43 -13.96
N TYR A 568 14.94 10.46 -15.25
CA TYR A 568 13.89 9.61 -15.80
C TYR A 568 12.55 9.84 -15.10
N ILE A 569 12.02 11.07 -15.26
CA ILE A 569 10.75 11.46 -14.66
C ILE A 569 9.70 11.59 -15.75
N GLY A 570 8.61 10.84 -15.65
CA GLY A 570 7.56 10.83 -16.66
C GLY A 570 6.15 10.87 -16.10
N GLY A 571 5.27 11.59 -16.77
CA GLY A 571 3.89 11.72 -16.36
C GLY A 571 3.16 10.38 -16.23
N ILE A 572 3.50 9.40 -17.07
CA ILE A 572 3.02 8.03 -16.97
C ILE A 572 4.15 7.11 -16.50
N ALA A 573 5.30 7.11 -17.18
CA ALA A 573 6.41 6.23 -16.82
C ALA A 573 7.73 6.99 -16.75
N GLY A 574 8.53 6.74 -15.73
CA GLY A 574 9.89 7.26 -15.66
C GLY A 574 10.74 6.73 -16.81
N TYR A 575 10.71 5.43 -17.03
CA TYR A 575 11.44 4.76 -18.10
C TYR A 575 10.67 3.56 -18.66
N ILE A 576 10.67 3.41 -19.98
CA ILE A 576 10.15 2.24 -20.69
C ILE A 576 11.32 1.50 -21.34
N ASP A 577 11.56 0.28 -20.90
CA ASP A 577 12.59 -0.61 -21.45
C ASP A 577 12.26 -1.09 -22.89
N GLU A 578 13.21 -1.68 -23.58
CA GLU A 578 13.11 -2.12 -24.99
C GLU A 578 11.89 -3.02 -25.27
N ASP A 579 11.56 -3.93 -24.36
CA ASP A 579 10.40 -4.84 -24.47
C ASP A 579 9.08 -4.19 -24.00
N GLY A 580 9.16 -3.02 -23.35
CA GLY A 580 8.02 -2.32 -22.79
C GLY A 580 7.17 -1.60 -23.83
N SER A 581 5.91 -1.38 -23.50
CA SER A 581 5.01 -0.60 -24.35
C SER A 581 4.05 0.25 -23.53
N LEU A 582 3.87 1.51 -23.94
CA LEU A 582 2.97 2.49 -23.34
C LEU A 582 1.99 3.00 -24.38
N VAL A 583 0.70 2.73 -24.16
CA VAL A 583 -0.35 2.96 -25.16
C VAL A 583 -1.54 3.68 -24.54
N ASN A 584 -2.15 4.63 -25.28
CA ASN A 584 -3.44 5.29 -25.00
C ASN A 584 -3.58 5.79 -23.55
N SER A 585 -2.49 6.30 -22.97
CA SER A 585 -2.48 6.82 -21.61
C SER A 585 -2.44 8.35 -21.59
N TYR A 586 -3.00 8.95 -20.54
CA TYR A 586 -3.18 10.41 -20.46
C TYR A 586 -2.56 10.97 -19.19
N SER A 587 -1.88 12.11 -19.32
CA SER A 587 -1.29 12.77 -18.18
C SER A 587 -1.53 14.29 -18.13
N MET A 588 -1.65 14.80 -16.90
CA MET A 588 -1.60 16.21 -16.57
C MET A 588 -0.78 16.35 -15.27
N VAL A 589 0.53 16.42 -15.40
CA VAL A 589 1.44 16.38 -14.27
C VAL A 589 2.31 17.64 -14.21
N ASN A 590 2.74 17.96 -12.99
CA ASN A 590 3.80 18.93 -12.74
C ASN A 590 5.05 18.19 -12.30
N ILE A 591 6.20 18.58 -12.85
CA ILE A 591 7.50 18.04 -12.47
C ILE A 591 8.30 19.12 -11.75
N GLY A 592 8.78 18.80 -10.56
CA GLY A 592 9.64 19.67 -9.76
C GLY A 592 11.05 19.79 -10.34
N SER A 593 12.04 19.90 -9.48
CA SER A 593 13.43 19.92 -9.91
C SER A 593 13.88 18.54 -10.41
N TYR A 594 14.66 18.52 -11.51
CA TYR A 594 15.23 17.30 -12.05
C TYR A 594 16.60 17.59 -12.70
N GLU A 595 17.44 16.57 -12.79
CA GLU A 595 18.74 16.69 -13.46
C GLU A 595 18.67 16.38 -14.96
N GLN A 596 18.01 15.28 -15.35
CA GLN A 596 17.93 14.79 -16.72
C GLN A 596 16.66 13.98 -17.00
N TYR A 597 16.20 14.00 -18.24
CA TYR A 597 15.16 13.13 -18.79
C TYR A 597 13.80 13.30 -18.12
N ALA A 598 13.17 14.44 -18.35
CA ALA A 598 11.79 14.71 -17.92
C ALA A 598 10.85 14.80 -19.11
N GLY A 599 9.64 14.22 -18.97
CA GLY A 599 8.61 14.26 -19.99
C GLY A 599 7.20 14.13 -19.41
N ALA A 600 6.23 14.80 -20.03
CA ALA A 600 4.85 14.77 -19.58
C ALA A 600 4.20 13.37 -19.69
N ILE A 601 4.73 12.50 -20.54
CA ILE A 601 4.32 11.09 -20.67
C ILE A 601 5.42 10.17 -20.17
N CYS A 602 6.64 10.32 -20.70
CA CYS A 602 7.74 9.41 -20.36
C CYS A 602 9.05 10.18 -20.24
N GLY A 603 9.83 9.88 -19.20
CA GLY A 603 11.16 10.47 -19.03
C GLY A 603 12.10 10.08 -20.17
N LEU A 604 12.24 8.80 -20.44
CA LEU A 604 12.95 8.22 -21.58
C LEU A 604 12.30 6.87 -21.95
N SER A 605 12.32 6.52 -23.24
CA SER A 605 11.81 5.25 -23.71
C SER A 605 12.72 4.64 -24.76
N ASP A 606 13.09 3.37 -24.57
CA ASP A 606 13.67 2.49 -25.57
C ASP A 606 12.61 1.56 -26.18
N GLY A 607 11.44 1.45 -25.54
CA GLY A 607 10.30 0.66 -25.97
C GLY A 607 9.30 1.40 -26.86
N THR A 608 8.11 0.85 -27.00
CA THR A 608 7.06 1.36 -27.89
C THR A 608 6.15 2.36 -27.19
N LEU A 609 6.01 3.57 -27.75
CA LEU A 609 5.03 4.57 -27.36
C LEU A 609 3.98 4.75 -28.45
N LYS A 610 2.67 4.75 -28.10
CA LYS A 610 1.61 4.89 -29.09
C LYS A 610 0.35 5.55 -28.50
N ASP A 611 -0.19 6.53 -29.23
CA ASP A 611 -1.49 7.19 -28.96
C ASP A 611 -1.61 7.80 -27.54
N ASN A 612 -0.49 8.16 -26.90
CA ASN A 612 -0.48 8.82 -25.60
C ASN A 612 -0.74 10.31 -25.73
N CYS A 613 -1.44 10.91 -24.78
CA CYS A 613 -1.79 12.33 -24.81
C CYS A 613 -1.48 13.00 -23.47
N TYR A 614 -1.18 14.31 -23.51
CA TYR A 614 -0.88 15.06 -22.31
C TYR A 614 -1.32 16.52 -22.38
N TYR A 615 -1.53 17.12 -21.24
CA TYR A 615 -1.60 18.56 -21.08
C TYR A 615 -0.45 19.04 -20.18
N SER A 616 0.35 19.96 -20.68
CA SER A 616 1.39 20.66 -19.94
C SER A 616 1.73 21.98 -20.63
N LEU A 617 2.08 23.00 -19.84
CA LEU A 617 2.54 24.28 -20.36
C LEU A 617 4.05 24.28 -20.67
N ASP A 618 4.83 23.46 -19.97
CA ASP A 618 6.29 23.56 -19.90
C ASP A 618 7.04 22.30 -20.37
N LEU A 619 6.33 21.15 -20.49
CA LEU A 619 6.97 19.87 -20.79
C LEU A 619 6.64 19.36 -22.20
N TYR A 620 7.57 18.64 -22.80
CA TYR A 620 7.33 17.78 -23.95
C TYR A 620 6.85 16.40 -23.50
N GLY A 621 6.25 15.63 -24.41
CA GLY A 621 5.75 14.30 -24.11
C GLY A 621 6.84 13.32 -23.66
N VAL A 622 8.01 13.39 -24.32
CA VAL A 622 9.23 12.66 -23.93
C VAL A 622 10.38 13.67 -23.87
N ASN A 623 11.39 13.41 -23.06
CA ASN A 623 12.51 14.33 -22.84
C ASN A 623 13.12 14.86 -24.13
N GLY A 624 13.14 16.18 -24.29
CA GLY A 624 13.76 16.87 -25.44
C GLY A 624 13.12 16.58 -26.82
N ILE A 625 12.05 15.78 -26.88
CA ILE A 625 11.36 15.44 -28.13
C ILE A 625 10.01 16.21 -28.16
N SER A 626 9.96 17.22 -29.01
CA SER A 626 8.68 17.82 -29.41
C SER A 626 7.91 16.78 -30.22
N TYR A 627 6.63 16.68 -30.07
CA TYR A 627 5.70 15.83 -30.77
C TYR A 627 6.29 14.95 -31.90
N SER A 628 6.25 13.63 -31.71
CA SER A 628 6.72 12.63 -32.68
C SER A 628 5.58 11.74 -33.24
N GLY A 629 4.31 12.04 -32.94
CA GLY A 629 3.14 11.18 -33.23
C GLY A 629 2.92 10.06 -32.21
N GLN A 630 3.80 9.93 -31.21
CA GLN A 630 3.72 8.94 -30.13
C GLN A 630 3.09 9.53 -28.87
N CYS A 631 3.31 10.84 -28.63
CA CYS A 631 2.78 11.59 -27.50
C CYS A 631 2.20 12.92 -28.03
N VAL A 632 0.89 13.11 -27.88
CA VAL A 632 0.17 14.24 -28.46
C VAL A 632 -0.13 15.27 -27.38
N PRO A 633 0.37 16.52 -27.48
CA PRO A 633 -0.07 17.61 -26.61
C PRO A 633 -1.51 17.97 -26.92
N LEU A 634 -2.32 18.15 -25.88
CA LEU A 634 -3.71 18.56 -25.96
C LEU A 634 -3.90 19.96 -25.33
N GLU A 635 -4.91 20.68 -25.77
CA GLU A 635 -5.42 21.82 -25.03
C GLU A 635 -6.18 21.36 -23.77
N TYR A 636 -6.21 22.19 -22.71
CA TYR A 636 -6.91 21.84 -21.47
C TYR A 636 -8.35 21.36 -21.72
N SER A 637 -9.11 22.09 -22.54
CA SER A 637 -10.49 21.71 -22.88
C SER A 637 -10.61 20.39 -23.64
N GLU A 638 -9.53 19.89 -24.23
CA GLU A 638 -9.52 18.62 -24.96
C GLU A 638 -9.23 17.46 -24.01
N ILE A 639 -8.27 17.61 -23.09
CA ILE A 639 -7.96 16.56 -22.11
C ILE A 639 -9.15 16.35 -21.14
N VAL A 640 -9.80 17.41 -20.67
CA VAL A 640 -11.01 17.35 -19.83
C VAL A 640 -12.15 16.61 -20.54
N ARG A 641 -12.30 16.78 -21.86
CA ARG A 641 -13.30 16.03 -22.64
C ARG A 641 -12.99 14.54 -22.78
N ARG A 642 -11.74 14.15 -22.60
CA ARG A 642 -11.33 12.73 -22.64
C ARG A 642 -11.77 12.00 -21.39
N ASP A 643 -11.55 12.59 -20.22
CA ASP A 643 -11.96 12.02 -18.94
C ASP A 643 -12.18 13.14 -17.91
N GLU A 644 -13.28 13.04 -17.13
CA GLU A 644 -13.57 13.95 -16.01
C GLU A 644 -12.50 13.94 -14.91
N PHE A 645 -11.61 12.95 -14.91
CA PHE A 645 -10.45 12.88 -14.04
C PHE A 645 -9.59 14.14 -14.10
N PHE A 646 -9.56 14.81 -15.24
CA PHE A 646 -8.78 16.04 -15.47
C PHE A 646 -9.59 17.34 -15.28
N ASP A 647 -10.88 17.25 -14.91
CA ASP A 647 -11.69 18.44 -14.63
C ASP A 647 -11.16 19.15 -13.37
N LYS A 648 -11.30 20.49 -13.35
CA LYS A 648 -10.77 21.41 -12.33
C LYS A 648 -9.22 21.46 -12.29
N LEU A 649 -8.68 22.44 -11.59
CA LEU A 649 -7.28 22.55 -11.27
C LEU A 649 -7.10 22.54 -9.75
N TYR A 650 -5.90 22.22 -9.27
CA TYR A 650 -5.60 22.18 -7.85
C TYR A 650 -4.36 23.02 -7.52
N LEU A 651 -4.49 23.83 -6.46
CA LEU A 651 -3.37 24.50 -5.81
C LEU A 651 -3.14 23.81 -4.48
N SER A 652 -2.02 23.08 -4.35
CA SER A 652 -1.63 22.42 -3.13
C SER A 652 -0.49 23.16 -2.41
N PHE A 653 -0.60 23.23 -1.09
CA PHE A 653 0.45 23.74 -0.22
C PHE A 653 1.01 22.58 0.60
N GLU A 654 2.31 22.38 0.55
CA GLU A 654 3.02 21.34 1.28
C GLU A 654 3.92 21.95 2.35
N TYR A 655 3.90 21.38 3.54
CA TYR A 655 4.86 21.68 4.60
C TYR A 655 5.14 20.43 5.43
N ASP A 656 6.42 20.18 5.77
CA ASP A 656 6.88 19.00 6.50
C ASP A 656 6.39 17.69 5.81
N GLU A 657 6.56 17.65 4.48
CA GLU A 657 6.18 16.54 3.59
C GLU A 657 4.69 16.17 3.62
N LYS A 658 3.82 17.09 4.04
CA LYS A 658 2.37 16.89 4.11
C LYS A 658 1.64 18.00 3.38
N THR A 659 0.61 17.66 2.65
CA THR A 659 -0.33 18.64 2.10
C THR A 659 -1.14 19.27 3.22
N VAL A 660 -0.85 20.54 3.52
CA VAL A 660 -1.51 21.30 4.61
C VAL A 660 -2.76 22.04 4.15
N LYS A 661 -2.87 22.29 2.84
CA LYS A 661 -4.06 22.89 2.21
C LYS A 661 -4.10 22.53 0.73
N CYS A 662 -5.29 22.22 0.22
CA CYS A 662 -5.54 22.04 -1.20
C CYS A 662 -6.77 22.91 -1.58
N VAL A 663 -6.67 23.62 -2.69
CA VAL A 663 -7.72 24.50 -3.21
C VAL A 663 -8.07 24.06 -4.62
N GLU A 664 -9.35 23.79 -4.86
CA GLU A 664 -9.88 23.47 -6.18
C GLU A 664 -10.17 24.76 -6.97
N LEU A 665 -9.83 24.79 -8.26
CA LEU A 665 -9.86 25.97 -9.11
C LEU A 665 -10.48 25.67 -10.47
N GLU A 666 -11.07 26.71 -11.06
CA GLU A 666 -11.43 26.71 -12.48
C GLU A 666 -10.23 27.12 -13.35
N TYR A 667 -10.18 26.62 -14.57
CA TYR A 667 -9.12 27.01 -15.52
C TYR A 667 -9.11 28.52 -15.78
N GLY A 668 -7.97 29.14 -15.56
CA GLY A 668 -7.78 30.59 -15.73
C GLY A 668 -8.23 31.42 -14.52
N GLU A 669 -8.62 30.80 -13.42
CA GLU A 669 -8.96 31.50 -12.18
C GLU A 669 -7.75 32.22 -11.59
N SER A 670 -8.02 33.29 -10.84
CA SER A 670 -6.99 34.06 -10.15
C SER A 670 -7.31 34.14 -8.67
N LEU A 671 -6.32 33.94 -7.84
CA LEU A 671 -6.44 34.03 -6.39
C LEU A 671 -5.65 35.23 -5.84
N ASP A 672 -5.96 35.61 -4.63
CA ASP A 672 -5.19 36.58 -3.85
C ASP A 672 -4.33 35.87 -2.79
N ASP A 673 -3.41 36.61 -2.16
CA ASP A 673 -2.46 36.07 -1.19
C ASP A 673 -3.13 35.51 0.09
N SER A 674 -4.42 35.73 0.30
CA SER A 674 -5.15 35.15 1.44
C SER A 674 -5.32 33.62 1.33
N VAL A 675 -5.03 33.05 0.16
CA VAL A 675 -5.07 31.62 -0.07
C VAL A 675 -3.96 30.87 0.66
N TYR A 676 -2.82 31.54 0.91
CA TYR A 676 -1.68 30.93 1.63
C TYR A 676 -2.08 30.48 3.03
N PRO A 677 -1.77 29.23 3.41
CA PRO A 677 -2.08 28.75 4.75
C PRO A 677 -1.22 29.46 5.79
N LYS A 678 -1.82 29.78 6.94
CA LYS A 678 -1.12 30.34 8.08
C LYS A 678 -0.76 29.20 9.03
N ILE A 679 0.51 28.83 9.05
CA ILE A 679 1.03 27.78 9.92
C ILE A 679 1.93 28.43 10.98
N LEU A 680 1.63 28.15 12.25
CA LEU A 680 2.47 28.59 13.35
C LEU A 680 3.79 27.82 13.29
N GLY A 681 4.89 28.54 13.18
CA GLY A 681 6.23 28.00 13.29
C GLY A 681 6.52 27.45 14.67
N ASN A 682 7.71 26.92 14.84
CA ASN A 682 8.20 26.50 16.13
C ASN A 682 8.77 27.69 16.94
N LYS A 683 9.53 27.40 18.01
CA LYS A 683 10.09 28.41 18.92
C LYS A 683 11.13 29.32 18.27
N ASP A 684 11.75 28.92 17.19
CA ASP A 684 12.89 29.57 16.55
C ASP A 684 12.71 29.85 15.06
N THR A 685 11.75 29.18 14.39
CA THR A 685 11.42 29.30 12.95
C THR A 685 9.96 29.61 12.71
N ARG A 686 9.67 30.32 11.62
CA ARG A 686 8.33 30.50 11.05
C ARG A 686 8.21 29.75 9.73
N VAL A 687 7.00 29.37 9.37
CA VAL A 687 6.74 28.71 8.07
C VAL A 687 6.46 29.78 7.04
N VAL A 688 7.22 29.76 5.94
CA VAL A 688 7.04 30.65 4.80
C VAL A 688 6.83 29.80 3.54
N PHE A 689 5.78 30.09 2.80
CA PHE A 689 5.52 29.45 1.52
C PHE A 689 6.18 30.25 0.38
N ASN A 690 6.74 29.54 -0.61
CA ASN A 690 7.32 30.17 -1.77
C ASN A 690 6.29 31.02 -2.51
N GLU A 691 6.67 32.22 -2.91
CA GLU A 691 5.79 33.09 -3.72
C GLU A 691 5.56 32.46 -5.11
N ALA A 692 4.31 32.47 -5.56
CA ALA A 692 3.91 31.98 -6.88
C ALA A 692 2.98 32.98 -7.56
N ASP A 693 2.97 32.99 -8.89
CA ASP A 693 2.00 33.82 -9.64
C ASP A 693 0.62 33.14 -9.62
N LEU A 694 -0.27 33.70 -8.82
CA LEU A 694 -1.64 33.21 -8.61
C LEU A 694 -2.64 33.80 -9.61
N LYS A 695 -2.18 34.43 -10.71
CA LYS A 695 -3.06 35.04 -11.72
C LYS A 695 -3.21 34.13 -12.93
N ASN A 696 -4.46 33.95 -13.36
CA ASN A 696 -4.79 33.18 -14.56
C ASN A 696 -4.15 31.79 -14.53
N ILE A 697 -4.42 31.05 -13.45
CA ILE A 697 -3.87 29.71 -13.20
C ILE A 697 -4.39 28.74 -14.27
N ARG A 698 -3.49 28.07 -14.97
CA ARG A 698 -3.79 27.19 -16.11
C ARG A 698 -3.33 25.75 -15.96
N GLN A 699 -2.63 25.45 -14.90
CA GLN A 699 -2.19 24.11 -14.54
C GLN A 699 -2.22 23.92 -13.04
N ASP A 700 -2.15 22.71 -12.57
CA ASP A 700 -2.02 22.42 -11.14
C ASP A 700 -0.76 23.08 -10.60
N MET A 701 -0.81 23.57 -9.38
CA MET A 701 0.32 24.23 -8.72
C MET A 701 0.63 23.55 -7.39
N HIS A 702 1.93 23.41 -7.12
CA HIS A 702 2.43 22.86 -5.87
C HIS A 702 3.39 23.86 -5.22
N ILE A 703 3.05 24.35 -4.03
CA ILE A 703 3.82 25.37 -3.32
C ILE A 703 4.35 24.78 -2.01
N LYS A 704 5.67 24.72 -1.90
CA LYS A 704 6.35 24.22 -0.70
C LYS A 704 6.56 25.32 0.34
N GLY A 705 6.23 25.00 1.59
CA GLY A 705 6.56 25.78 2.77
C GLY A 705 7.93 25.38 3.32
N VAL A 706 8.70 26.35 3.73
CA VAL A 706 10.02 26.16 4.31
C VAL A 706 10.12 26.86 5.66
N ASP A 707 10.95 26.34 6.54
CA ASP A 707 11.29 26.98 7.80
C ASP A 707 12.25 28.14 7.57
N GLU A 708 11.90 29.32 8.05
CA GLU A 708 12.74 30.50 8.06
C GLU A 708 12.98 30.98 9.51
N GLU A 709 14.23 31.27 9.86
CA GLU A 709 14.53 31.94 11.14
C GLU A 709 13.80 33.27 11.24
N TYR A 710 13.06 33.50 12.33
CA TYR A 710 12.28 34.71 12.51
C TYR A 710 12.86 35.64 13.53
N VAL A 711 12.53 36.95 13.39
CA VAL A 711 12.82 37.99 14.37
C VAL A 711 11.69 38.02 15.39
N LYS A 712 12.01 37.83 16.68
CA LYS A 712 11.03 37.68 17.79
C LYS A 712 10.32 38.99 18.18
N ALA A 713 10.87 40.11 17.77
CA ALA A 713 10.25 41.42 18.00
C ALA A 713 10.74 42.46 17.00
N LEU A 714 9.84 43.28 16.50
CA LEU A 714 10.15 44.48 15.72
C LEU A 714 10.12 45.69 16.63
N SER A 715 10.95 46.71 16.32
CA SER A 715 10.95 47.98 17.04
C SER A 715 10.76 49.14 16.07
N TYR A 716 10.14 50.20 16.55
CA TYR A 716 9.98 51.48 15.83
C TYR A 716 10.51 52.65 16.68
N SER A 717 11.24 53.59 16.04
CA SER A 717 11.75 54.82 16.66
C SER A 717 11.35 56.03 15.85
N LEU A 718 10.78 57.03 16.48
CA LEU A 718 10.43 58.33 15.87
C LEU A 718 11.60 59.31 15.84
N ARG A 719 12.64 59.05 16.64
CA ARG A 719 13.73 59.99 16.84
C ARG A 719 15.02 59.55 16.20
N SER A 720 15.78 60.49 15.71
CA SER A 720 17.11 60.23 15.15
C SER A 720 18.18 59.82 16.18
N ASP A 721 17.84 59.88 17.47
CA ASP A 721 18.70 59.47 18.60
C ASP A 721 18.63 57.97 18.91
N GLY A 722 17.75 57.23 18.22
CA GLY A 722 17.62 55.77 18.33
C GLY A 722 16.78 55.29 19.52
N GLU A 723 16.13 56.19 20.27
CA GLU A 723 15.20 55.78 21.31
C GLU A 723 13.97 55.09 20.74
N VAL A 724 13.72 53.84 21.18
CA VAL A 724 12.60 53.03 20.73
C VAL A 724 11.32 53.53 21.35
N LEU A 725 10.33 53.81 20.52
CA LEU A 725 8.98 54.17 20.90
C LEU A 725 8.07 52.98 21.11
N LEU A 726 8.16 51.96 20.19
CA LEU A 726 7.26 50.82 20.13
C LEU A 726 8.05 49.54 19.88
N TYR A 727 7.69 48.48 20.61
CA TYR A 727 8.03 47.08 20.27
C TYR A 727 6.76 46.30 19.96
N CYS A 728 6.87 45.40 19.01
CA CYS A 728 5.83 44.44 18.69
C CYS A 728 6.44 43.04 18.69
N ASP A 729 5.95 42.18 19.55
CA ASP A 729 6.40 40.79 19.63
C ASP A 729 5.63 39.93 18.58
N GLY A 730 6.35 39.05 17.86
CA GLY A 730 5.81 38.17 16.81
C GLY A 730 6.86 37.29 16.15
N GLN A 731 6.49 36.66 15.05
CA GLN A 731 7.39 35.85 14.23
C GLN A 731 7.63 36.53 12.87
N PHE A 732 8.45 37.56 12.87
CA PHE A 732 8.64 38.44 11.71
C PHE A 732 9.81 38.00 10.83
N SER A 733 9.76 38.34 9.54
CA SER A 733 10.93 38.26 8.65
C SER A 733 11.98 39.29 9.01
N LYS A 734 13.24 39.07 8.63
CA LYS A 734 14.32 40.03 8.70
C LYS A 734 14.01 41.35 7.97
N ASP A 735 13.16 41.28 6.93
CA ASP A 735 12.79 42.43 6.11
C ASP A 735 11.51 43.13 6.55
N ASP A 736 10.75 42.55 7.48
CA ASP A 736 9.54 43.15 8.02
C ASP A 736 9.85 44.41 8.81
N ARG A 737 8.97 45.41 8.69
CA ARG A 737 9.08 46.70 9.36
C ARG A 737 7.72 47.14 9.91
N LEU A 738 7.68 47.53 11.14
CA LEU A 738 6.53 48.23 11.69
C LEU A 738 6.33 49.58 10.96
N ARG A 739 5.12 49.88 10.60
CA ARG A 739 4.76 51.21 10.11
C ARG A 739 3.97 51.94 11.20
N LEU A 740 4.37 53.16 11.48
CA LEU A 740 3.68 54.00 12.44
C LEU A 740 3.50 55.37 11.83
N SER A 741 2.29 55.89 11.89
CA SER A 741 1.97 57.26 11.53
C SER A 741 1.25 57.99 12.67
N VAL A 742 1.53 59.32 12.83
CA VAL A 742 0.87 60.13 13.85
C VAL A 742 -0.47 60.60 13.33
N LEU A 743 -1.52 60.26 14.06
CA LEU A 743 -2.88 60.76 13.80
C LEU A 743 -3.08 62.14 14.36
N LYS A 744 -3.76 62.99 13.62
CA LYS A 744 -4.21 64.32 14.08
C LYS A 744 -5.62 64.20 14.60
N SER A 745 -5.85 64.52 15.85
CA SER A 745 -7.18 64.56 16.45
C SER A 745 -7.24 65.74 17.42
N ASP A 746 -8.37 66.42 17.47
CA ASP A 746 -8.64 67.60 18.35
C ASP A 746 -9.40 67.14 19.62
N GLU A 747 -9.27 65.89 20.04
CA GLU A 747 -9.96 65.38 21.23
C GLU A 747 -9.36 65.96 22.52
N GLU A 748 -10.22 66.31 23.50
CA GLU A 748 -9.84 66.87 24.78
C GLU A 748 -9.05 65.81 25.60
N ASN A 749 -7.91 66.24 26.18
CA ASN A 749 -6.98 65.41 26.96
C ASN A 749 -6.19 64.36 26.14
N LEU A 750 -6.26 64.37 24.80
CA LEU A 750 -5.41 63.50 23.97
C LEU A 750 -3.96 63.97 24.01
N LEU A 751 -3.07 63.05 24.42
CA LEU A 751 -1.62 63.29 24.47
C LEU A 751 -0.95 62.91 23.14
N ASN A 752 -1.25 61.73 22.63
CA ASN A 752 -0.74 61.21 21.38
C ASN A 752 -1.77 60.30 20.72
N ALA A 753 -1.72 60.23 19.40
CA ALA A 753 -2.50 59.29 18.62
C ALA A 753 -1.65 58.68 17.48
N TYR A 754 -1.65 57.39 17.35
CA TYR A 754 -0.84 56.66 16.40
C TYR A 754 -1.70 55.66 15.63
N HIS A 755 -1.44 55.57 14.33
CA HIS A 755 -1.86 54.48 13.51
C HIS A 755 -0.68 53.54 13.31
N ILE A 756 -0.87 52.21 13.56
CA ILE A 756 0.19 51.21 13.54
C ILE A 756 -0.24 50.10 12.57
N ASP A 757 0.60 49.83 11.56
CA ASP A 757 0.50 48.65 10.72
C ASP A 757 1.57 47.62 11.14
N ILE A 758 1.13 46.42 11.49
CA ILE A 758 1.96 45.30 11.89
C ILE A 758 2.08 44.41 10.65
N PRO A 759 3.30 43.98 10.26
CA PRO A 759 3.44 42.96 9.19
C PRO A 759 2.73 41.66 9.58
N ASP A 760 2.16 40.97 8.58
CA ASP A 760 1.51 39.67 8.81
C ASP A 760 2.56 38.60 9.10
N ASP A 761 2.60 38.11 10.31
CA ASP A 761 3.49 37.02 10.75
C ASP A 761 2.78 35.68 10.96
N GLY A 762 1.52 35.57 10.52
CA GLY A 762 0.67 34.41 10.74
C GLY A 762 0.01 34.35 12.13
N ASN A 763 0.40 35.21 13.08
CA ASN A 763 -0.24 35.30 14.39
C ASN A 763 -1.42 36.29 14.39
N GLY A 764 -2.52 35.86 14.96
CA GLY A 764 -3.70 36.73 15.06
C GLY A 764 -3.69 37.71 16.25
N ILE A 765 -2.74 37.58 17.16
CA ILE A 765 -2.64 38.38 18.37
C ILE A 765 -1.18 38.77 18.60
N HIS A 766 -0.93 40.10 18.78
CA HIS A 766 0.42 40.63 19.02
C HIS A 766 0.47 41.32 20.36
N ASN A 767 1.60 41.22 21.06
CA ASN A 767 1.89 42.06 22.23
C ASN A 767 2.64 43.29 21.79
N LEU A 768 2.03 44.45 22.04
CA LEU A 768 2.63 45.76 21.83
C LEU A 768 3.18 46.34 23.14
N ARG A 769 4.38 46.89 23.09
CA ARG A 769 5.01 47.62 24.20
C ARG A 769 5.32 49.06 23.74
N LEU A 770 4.44 49.99 24.11
CA LEU A 770 4.54 51.40 23.73
C LEU A 770 5.12 52.23 24.87
N ARG A 771 6.14 53.06 24.60
CA ARG A 771 6.76 53.95 25.59
C ARG A 771 5.78 55.03 26.01
N ILE A 772 5.68 55.23 27.31
CA ILE A 772 4.87 56.28 27.94
C ILE A 772 5.67 56.99 28.99
N ASP A 773 5.41 58.30 29.14
CA ASP A 773 6.08 59.17 30.14
C ASP A 773 5.30 59.27 31.46
N ASP A 774 3.99 59.03 31.44
CA ASP A 774 3.07 59.18 32.56
C ASP A 774 2.00 58.10 32.64
N ASN A 775 1.22 58.04 33.71
CA ASN A 775 0.10 57.17 33.89
C ASN A 775 -1.07 57.62 33.01
N VAL A 776 -1.35 56.89 31.95
CA VAL A 776 -2.24 57.27 30.87
C VAL A 776 -3.42 56.30 30.74
N VAL A 777 -4.42 56.67 29.92
CA VAL A 777 -5.50 55.78 29.47
C VAL A 777 -5.31 55.50 28.00
N PHE A 778 -5.30 54.21 27.60
CA PHE A 778 -5.22 53.78 26.20
C PHE A 778 -6.60 53.49 25.66
N LYS A 779 -6.81 53.89 24.43
CA LYS A 779 -7.84 53.34 23.59
C LYS A 779 -7.19 52.73 22.36
N VAL A 780 -7.54 51.50 22.07
CA VAL A 780 -7.16 50.78 20.85
C VAL A 780 -8.42 50.56 20.03
N ASP A 781 -8.42 51.07 18.82
CA ASP A 781 -9.59 51.01 17.89
C ASP A 781 -10.88 51.53 18.55
N GLY A 782 -10.75 52.63 19.31
CA GLY A 782 -11.87 53.26 20.01
C GLY A 782 -12.24 52.61 21.37
N ASN A 783 -11.70 51.44 21.73
CA ASN A 783 -12.00 50.74 22.96
C ASN A 783 -10.94 51.00 24.03
N VAL A 784 -11.35 51.24 25.28
CA VAL A 784 -10.43 51.37 26.40
C VAL A 784 -9.75 50.03 26.64
N THR A 785 -8.41 50.03 26.65
CA THR A 785 -7.59 48.82 26.76
C THR A 785 -6.72 48.91 28.02
N ASP A 786 -6.77 47.85 28.82
CA ASP A 786 -5.91 47.69 29.99
C ASP A 786 -4.48 47.35 29.54
N TYR A 787 -3.48 47.82 30.31
CA TYR A 787 -2.08 47.55 30.03
C TYR A 787 -1.31 47.24 31.31
N GLU A 788 -0.22 46.50 31.16
CA GLU A 788 0.78 46.26 32.20
C GLU A 788 1.97 47.21 31.99
N LEU A 789 2.45 47.81 33.06
CA LEU A 789 3.61 48.70 32.99
C LEU A 789 4.90 47.88 33.14
N ILE A 790 5.73 47.84 32.10
CA ILE A 790 7.04 47.17 32.09
C ILE A 790 8.13 48.23 31.88
N GLY A 791 8.71 48.71 32.99
CA GLY A 791 9.65 49.85 32.96
C GLY A 791 8.95 51.11 32.48
N SER A 792 9.40 51.72 31.38
CA SER A 792 8.78 52.90 30.75
C SER A 792 7.81 52.54 29.60
N PHE A 793 7.39 51.23 29.46
CA PHE A 793 6.53 50.78 28.38
C PHE A 793 5.21 50.26 28.94
N ALA A 794 4.13 50.68 28.33
CA ALA A 794 2.82 50.06 28.48
C ALA A 794 2.73 48.83 27.55
N SER A 795 2.52 47.65 28.14
CA SER A 795 2.37 46.36 27.42
C SER A 795 0.91 45.96 27.35
N PHE A 796 0.40 45.67 26.16
CA PHE A 796 -0.98 45.27 25.92
C PHE A 796 -1.07 44.43 24.64
N ASN A 797 -2.11 43.61 24.54
CA ASN A 797 -2.34 42.75 23.39
C ASN A 797 -3.32 43.39 22.41
N VAL A 798 -3.06 43.23 21.14
CA VAL A 798 -3.95 43.65 20.05
C VAL A 798 -4.25 42.46 19.13
N ALA A 799 -5.45 42.43 18.55
CA ALA A 799 -5.87 41.40 17.60
C ALA A 799 -6.06 42.00 16.21
N GLY A 800 -5.27 41.54 15.23
CA GLY A 800 -5.23 42.07 13.87
C GLY A 800 -3.91 42.74 13.52
N LEU A 801 -3.83 43.35 12.36
CA LEU A 801 -2.58 43.89 11.79
C LEU A 801 -2.57 45.43 11.70
N SER A 802 -3.69 46.09 11.90
CA SER A 802 -3.79 47.56 11.76
C SER A 802 -4.60 48.16 12.90
N HIS A 803 -4.03 49.09 13.65
CA HIS A 803 -4.62 49.62 14.88
C HIS A 803 -4.43 51.11 15.05
N ASP A 804 -5.49 51.77 15.54
CA ASP A 804 -5.46 53.17 16.00
C ASP A 804 -5.32 53.19 17.50
N ILE A 805 -4.19 53.74 17.98
CA ILE A 805 -3.87 53.86 19.42
C ILE A 805 -3.98 55.31 19.83
N MET A 806 -4.90 55.61 20.75
CA MET A 806 -5.09 56.92 21.33
C MET A 806 -4.67 56.91 22.81
N ILE A 807 -3.85 57.90 23.19
CA ILE A 807 -3.26 57.99 24.54
C ILE A 807 -3.80 59.27 25.18
N TYR A 808 -4.53 59.11 26.26
CA TYR A 808 -5.14 60.21 26.99
C TYR A 808 -4.45 60.38 28.36
N GLY A 809 -4.24 61.64 28.76
CA GLY A 809 -3.84 61.96 30.12
C GLY A 809 -4.96 61.56 31.09
N LYS A 810 -4.60 60.95 32.22
CA LYS A 810 -5.55 60.72 33.31
C LYS A 810 -5.97 62.06 33.89
N ALA A 811 -7.27 62.42 33.79
CA ALA A 811 -7.76 63.60 34.45
C ALA A 811 -7.51 63.46 35.96
N GLU A 812 -6.83 64.48 36.57
CA GLU A 812 -6.67 64.54 38.02
C GLU A 812 -8.06 64.53 38.65
N SER A 813 -8.41 63.49 39.31
CA SER A 813 -9.64 63.43 40.09
C SER A 813 -9.52 64.23 41.30
N TYR A 814 -10.02 65.45 41.29
CA TYR A 814 -10.16 66.28 42.50
C TYR A 814 -11.18 65.78 43.53
N VAL A 815 -11.82 64.66 43.27
CA VAL A 815 -12.80 63.99 44.17
C VAL A 815 -12.29 63.74 45.56
N PRO A 816 -11.02 63.30 45.81
CA PRO A 816 -10.51 63.18 47.18
C PRO A 816 -10.44 64.45 47.93
N TYR A 817 -10.09 65.59 47.28
CA TYR A 817 -10.02 66.89 47.91
C TYR A 817 -11.38 67.47 48.33
N TYR A 818 -12.41 67.33 47.49
CA TYR A 818 -13.78 67.72 47.81
C TYR A 818 -14.37 66.89 48.94
N VAL A 819 -14.13 65.56 48.92
CA VAL A 819 -14.57 64.67 50.03
C VAL A 819 -13.85 65.03 51.36
N MET A 820 -12.56 65.32 51.35
CA MET A 820 -11.84 65.74 52.54
C MET A 820 -12.30 67.09 53.02
N ALA A 821 -12.54 68.08 52.16
CA ALA A 821 -13.11 69.37 52.49
C ALA A 821 -14.53 69.25 53.06
N PHE A 822 -15.37 68.34 52.52
CA PHE A 822 -16.73 68.13 53.05
C PHE A 822 -16.70 67.43 54.40
N VAL A 823 -15.80 66.46 54.61
CA VAL A 823 -15.64 65.81 55.93
C VAL A 823 -15.04 66.81 56.96
N ALA A 824 -14.06 67.63 56.59
CA ALA A 824 -13.52 68.65 57.44
C ALA A 824 -14.58 69.73 57.77
N GLY A 825 -15.35 70.15 56.80
CA GLY A 825 -16.48 71.10 57.01
C GLY A 825 -17.53 70.52 57.93
N GLY A 826 -17.89 69.28 57.76
CA GLY A 826 -18.82 68.51 58.63
C GLY A 826 -18.34 68.41 60.07
N LEU A 827 -17.06 68.16 60.33
CA LEU A 827 -16.44 68.10 61.65
C LEU A 827 -16.42 69.48 62.34
N ILE A 828 -16.19 70.53 61.56
CA ILE A 828 -16.24 71.93 62.07
C ILE A 828 -17.68 72.29 62.54
N VAL A 829 -18.67 72.01 61.73
CA VAL A 829 -20.08 72.20 62.07
C VAL A 829 -20.49 71.40 63.29
N LEU A 830 -20.05 70.09 63.32
CA LEU A 830 -20.30 69.23 64.51
C LEU A 830 -19.68 69.72 65.75
N SER A 831 -18.44 70.30 65.66
CA SER A 831 -17.76 70.94 66.83
C SER A 831 -18.45 72.18 67.26
N LEU A 832 -19.00 73.01 66.35
CA LEU A 832 -19.79 74.20 66.70
C LEU A 832 -21.14 73.81 67.31
N VAL A 833 -21.78 72.81 66.85
CA VAL A 833 -23.04 72.28 67.47
C VAL A 833 -22.78 71.77 68.87
N ILE A 834 -21.72 71.02 69.07
CA ILE A 834 -21.34 70.51 70.41
C ILE A 834 -20.96 71.65 71.33
N ARG A 835 -20.25 72.70 70.87
CA ARG A 835 -19.96 73.87 71.61
C ARG A 835 -21.22 74.71 72.01
N HIS A 836 -22.17 74.78 71.10
CA HIS A 836 -23.44 75.42 71.31
C HIS A 836 -24.28 74.66 72.31
N HIS A 837 -24.33 73.32 72.26
CA HIS A 837 -25.01 72.48 73.26
C HIS A 837 -24.35 72.57 74.61
N ARG A 838 -23.06 72.53 74.74
CA ARG A 838 -22.32 72.72 76.05
C ARG A 838 -22.50 74.13 76.62
N LYS A 839 -22.76 75.17 75.80
CA LYS A 839 -23.08 76.51 76.23
C LYS A 839 -24.49 76.61 76.76
N LYS A 840 -25.45 75.87 76.21
CA LYS A 840 -26.83 75.74 76.68
C LYS A 840 -26.91 74.96 77.98
N GLU A 841 -26.14 73.92 78.22
CA GLU A 841 -26.10 73.20 79.49
C GLU A 841 -25.45 73.97 80.63
N LYS A 842 -24.50 74.93 80.40
CA LYS A 842 -23.92 75.83 81.37
C LYS A 842 -24.85 77.06 81.67
N LEU A 843 -25.97 77.27 81.00
CA LEU A 843 -26.97 78.31 81.23
C LEU A 843 -28.19 77.80 81.99
N ASN A 844 -28.28 76.48 82.13
CA ASN A 844 -29.41 75.80 82.82
C ASN A 844 -28.95 75.04 84.09
N ALA A 845 -27.64 75.30 84.57
CA ALA A 845 -27.20 74.79 85.88
C ALA A 845 -27.03 75.98 86.87
#